data_1af4f7134e9bcaac69175da76544122e
#
_entry.id   1af4f7134e9bcaac69175da76544122e
#
_cell.length_a   1.000
_cell.length_b   1.000
_cell.length_c   1.000
_cell.angle_alpha   90.00
_cell.angle_beta   90.00
_cell.angle_gamma   90.00
#
_symmetry.space_group_name_H-M   'P 1'
#
loop_
_entity.id
_entity.type
_entity.pdbx_description
1 polymer ?
#
loop_
_entity_poly.entity_id
_entity_poly.type
_entity_poly.pdbx_seq_one_letter_code
_entity_poly.pdbx_strand_id
1 'polypeptide(L)'
;MMISKRHALLLVFIGFAATYSFAVVKPKADTLGVFRDSTFSLNEVVATAQRNQTPHQTMPREQLKGIVSSSVADALKYLAGVQIKDFGGLGGQKTVNVRSMGSQHVGVYIDGVRVTNAQNGTVDLGKYSLNTLESVSLFNANKTELLMMASEYASASTVYLTTHRPDSSSFTGAYGVGSFNTHRISATWSYKRLGFIDAQYAHSDGNYPFRYHTANEDTTGTRRNGDIDQFRIEGAAFVGPLAVHTYYYMSQRGLPGGVVRRLTDKYTDIGREWDRNFFTQLTYKQRFGDFGLRAIVKYANDHLHYRSDYPENVSVHANTRYHQQDAYSAIAGSWIWRNLSFSASTDFRWSDLTSDMKFFHYVYRIDSKSSLSAFWRIGKLSLNASMLYTHVADYRNGGSSPLNRVTWDALASYTLGSWTFRAFYKSVFRAPTLNDLYYTLVGNRNLRPEYTRQLDFGASYNASWISFQADAYYNSITDRIVCLPARGTLQWSMLNYGVTRCLGINAQATATWRQHALTLTGTFQDDRNRTDPTSSEYNDYIAYSPKWSFTGIYTFRWRGWAASVSDMYVGSRYWAIQNSLDPPLAAYNCVDIKASYTWRRLTLEGECQNLFDKPYEMIVRWPMPGRRFMGTLRVDF
;
A
#
# COMPACT_ATOMS: atom_id res chain seq x y z
N MET A 1 14.79 -22.12 37.56
CA MET A 1 15.69 -21.64 36.51
C MET A 1 15.57 -22.59 35.33
N MET A 2 14.52 -22.40 34.52
CA MET A 2 14.23 -23.18 33.32
C MET A 2 14.22 -22.23 32.14
N ILE A 3 15.31 -22.19 31.39
CA ILE A 3 15.40 -21.45 30.13
C ILE A 3 14.62 -22.25 29.08
N SER A 4 13.54 -21.67 28.62
CA SER A 4 12.63 -22.25 27.61
C SER A 4 13.38 -22.51 26.30
N LYS A 5 13.26 -23.73 25.76
CA LYS A 5 13.84 -24.18 24.47
C LYS A 5 13.45 -23.34 23.23
N ARG A 6 12.63 -22.31 23.38
CA ARG A 6 12.17 -21.43 22.29
C ARG A 6 13.15 -20.33 21.90
N HIS A 7 14.19 -20.05 22.72
CA HIS A 7 15.19 -19.01 22.43
C HIS A 7 16.46 -19.53 21.77
N ALA A 8 16.64 -20.85 21.68
CA ALA A 8 17.82 -21.45 21.08
C ALA A 8 17.84 -21.38 19.53
N LEU A 9 16.69 -21.27 18.88
CA LEU A 9 16.63 -21.19 17.40
C LEU A 9 17.00 -19.81 16.84
N LEU A 10 16.83 -18.73 17.62
CA LEU A 10 17.15 -17.36 17.19
C LEU A 10 18.65 -17.06 17.22
N LEU A 11 19.40 -17.72 18.10
CA LEU A 11 20.85 -17.51 18.24
C LEU A 11 21.69 -18.26 17.20
N VAL A 12 21.15 -19.32 16.59
CA VAL A 12 21.85 -20.09 15.54
C VAL A 12 21.91 -19.30 14.21
N PHE A 13 20.95 -18.43 13.92
CA PHE A 13 20.96 -17.62 12.68
C PHE A 13 21.91 -16.42 12.73
N ILE A 14 22.21 -15.89 13.91
CA ILE A 14 23.14 -14.75 14.08
C ILE A 14 24.59 -15.24 14.14
N GLY A 15 24.84 -16.48 14.62
CA GLY A 15 26.17 -17.07 14.76
C GLY A 15 26.83 -17.52 13.44
N PHE A 16 26.04 -17.74 12.37
CA PHE A 16 26.58 -18.19 11.06
C PHE A 16 27.13 -17.07 10.17
N ALA A 17 26.86 -15.80 10.50
CA ALA A 17 27.37 -14.66 9.74
C ALA A 17 28.79 -14.20 10.15
N ALA A 18 29.35 -14.73 11.21
CA ALA A 18 30.58 -14.17 11.82
C ALA A 18 31.86 -14.99 11.61
N THR A 19 31.88 -16.15 10.94
CA THR A 19 33.05 -17.02 10.87
C THR A 19 33.53 -17.47 9.50
N TYR A 20 33.15 -16.80 8.41
CA TYR A 20 33.80 -17.03 7.12
C TYR A 20 34.70 -15.85 6.73
N SER A 21 35.96 -15.90 7.17
CA SER A 21 37.08 -15.18 6.57
C SER A 21 37.32 -15.77 5.17
N PHE A 22 36.80 -15.14 4.13
CA PHE A 22 37.15 -15.49 2.77
C PHE A 22 38.56 -15.04 2.48
N ALA A 23 39.48 -15.99 2.27
CA ALA A 23 40.76 -15.74 1.64
C ALA A 23 40.48 -15.15 0.25
N VAL A 24 40.88 -13.87 0.06
CA VAL A 24 40.80 -13.18 -1.22
C VAL A 24 41.85 -13.82 -2.14
N VAL A 25 41.43 -14.75 -2.97
CA VAL A 25 42.17 -15.14 -4.17
C VAL A 25 41.99 -14.02 -5.19
N LYS A 26 43.03 -13.25 -5.47
CA LYS A 26 43.05 -12.25 -6.54
C LYS A 26 42.88 -12.98 -7.88
N PRO A 27 41.79 -12.79 -8.64
CA PRO A 27 41.73 -13.29 -10.00
C PRO A 27 42.60 -12.43 -10.92
N LYS A 28 43.30 -13.08 -11.84
CA LYS A 28 44.06 -12.42 -12.94
C LYS A 28 43.07 -11.58 -13.77
N ALA A 29 43.57 -10.40 -14.22
CA ALA A 29 42.78 -9.28 -14.73
C ALA A 29 42.12 -9.46 -16.11
N ASP A 30 42.10 -10.62 -16.73
CA ASP A 30 41.73 -10.72 -18.17
C ASP A 30 40.45 -11.50 -18.50
N THR A 31 39.65 -11.94 -17.51
CA THR A 31 38.41 -12.70 -17.79
C THR A 31 37.12 -12.04 -17.26
N LEU A 32 37.18 -10.82 -16.74
CA LEU A 32 36.03 -10.11 -16.18
C LEU A 32 35.25 -9.22 -17.19
N GLY A 33 35.68 -9.21 -18.46
CA GLY A 33 35.08 -8.37 -19.50
C GLY A 33 33.83 -8.95 -20.17
N VAL A 34 33.59 -10.24 -20.08
CA VAL A 34 32.55 -10.93 -20.89
C VAL A 34 31.23 -11.14 -20.12
N PHE A 35 31.21 -11.01 -18.79
CA PHE A 35 29.97 -11.21 -18.01
C PHE A 35 29.17 -9.92 -17.74
N ARG A 36 29.56 -8.80 -18.34
CA ARG A 36 29.03 -7.48 -17.94
C ARG A 36 27.77 -7.03 -18.68
N ASP A 37 27.43 -7.60 -19.82
CA ASP A 37 26.42 -6.98 -20.70
C ASP A 37 25.19 -7.83 -21.08
N SER A 38 25.17 -9.13 -20.82
CA SER A 38 24.10 -9.96 -21.41
C SER A 38 22.87 -10.22 -20.54
N THR A 39 22.95 -10.03 -19.21
CA THR A 39 21.81 -10.34 -18.33
C THR A 39 20.96 -9.13 -17.94
N PHE A 40 21.47 -7.91 -18.04
CA PHE A 40 20.73 -6.69 -17.67
C PHE A 40 20.03 -6.02 -18.88
N SER A 41 20.61 -6.03 -20.07
CA SER A 41 20.06 -5.36 -21.25
C SER A 41 18.80 -6.03 -21.81
N LEU A 42 18.71 -7.36 -21.77
CA LEU A 42 17.52 -8.09 -22.26
C LEU A 42 16.33 -7.99 -21.29
N ASN A 43 16.58 -7.99 -19.98
CA ASN A 43 15.53 -7.75 -18.98
C ASN A 43 15.01 -6.30 -19.05
N GLU A 44 15.85 -5.34 -19.34
CA GLU A 44 15.48 -3.93 -19.48
C GLU A 44 14.69 -3.67 -20.77
N VAL A 45 15.07 -4.29 -21.88
CA VAL A 45 14.35 -4.20 -23.17
C VAL A 45 12.99 -4.93 -23.09
N VAL A 46 12.92 -6.12 -22.49
CA VAL A 46 11.66 -6.84 -22.29
C VAL A 46 10.80 -6.11 -21.26
N ALA A 47 11.35 -5.61 -20.16
CA ALA A 47 10.63 -4.81 -19.16
C ALA A 47 10.17 -3.45 -19.73
N THR A 48 10.96 -2.80 -20.57
CA THR A 48 10.59 -1.52 -21.22
C THR A 48 9.51 -1.72 -22.27
N ALA A 49 9.57 -2.79 -23.05
CA ALA A 49 8.53 -3.14 -24.02
C ALA A 49 7.22 -3.61 -23.34
N GLN A 50 7.30 -4.19 -22.14
CA GLN A 50 6.14 -4.60 -21.33
C GLN A 50 5.56 -3.46 -20.49
N ARG A 51 6.36 -2.45 -20.10
CA ARG A 51 5.92 -1.29 -19.30
C ARG A 51 4.70 -0.56 -19.85
N ASN A 52 4.51 -0.55 -21.16
CA ASN A 52 3.42 0.19 -21.79
C ASN A 52 2.14 -0.64 -22.04
N GLN A 53 2.14 -1.92 -21.67
CA GLN A 53 1.04 -2.83 -22.00
C GLN A 53 -0.01 -2.95 -20.89
N THR A 54 0.38 -2.78 -19.64
CA THR A 54 -0.53 -2.88 -18.48
C THR A 54 -0.91 -1.49 -18.00
N PRO A 55 -2.19 -1.23 -17.69
CA PRO A 55 -2.60 0.02 -17.05
C PRO A 55 -1.88 0.19 -15.71
N HIS A 56 -0.96 1.13 -15.63
CA HIS A 56 -0.21 1.39 -14.40
C HIS A 56 0.17 2.85 -14.28
N GLN A 57 0.35 3.28 -13.05
CA GLN A 57 0.86 4.60 -12.70
C GLN A 57 2.08 4.41 -11.82
N THR A 58 3.15 5.11 -12.10
CA THR A 58 4.40 4.99 -11.36
C THR A 58 4.91 6.36 -10.94
N MET A 59 5.24 6.51 -9.66
CA MET A 59 6.01 7.62 -9.12
C MET A 59 7.45 7.19 -8.92
N PRO A 60 8.39 7.65 -9.75
CA PRO A 60 9.81 7.34 -9.59
C PRO A 60 10.42 8.12 -8.40
N ARG A 61 11.58 7.66 -7.91
CA ARG A 61 12.32 8.22 -6.77
C ARG A 61 12.44 9.74 -6.81
N GLU A 62 12.71 10.30 -7.98
CA GLU A 62 12.85 11.73 -8.16
C GLU A 62 11.56 12.51 -7.91
N GLN A 63 10.41 11.94 -8.27
CA GLN A 63 9.11 12.53 -7.98
C GLN A 63 8.74 12.33 -6.51
N LEU A 64 9.06 11.15 -5.92
CA LEU A 64 8.86 10.88 -4.49
C LEU A 64 9.61 11.84 -3.59
N LYS A 65 10.85 12.23 -3.95
CA LYS A 65 11.62 13.26 -3.23
C LYS A 65 11.02 14.66 -3.36
N GLY A 66 10.31 14.93 -4.45
CA GLY A 66 9.73 16.23 -4.76
C GLY A 66 8.45 16.55 -4.00
N ILE A 67 7.69 15.56 -3.55
CA ILE A 67 6.42 15.79 -2.85
C ILE A 67 6.61 15.97 -1.35
N VAL A 68 5.65 16.64 -0.72
CA VAL A 68 5.55 16.68 0.73
C VAL A 68 4.95 15.37 1.21
N SER A 69 5.74 14.55 1.89
CA SER A 69 5.26 13.25 2.34
C SER A 69 6.01 12.73 3.55
N SER A 70 5.34 11.92 4.35
CA SER A 70 5.91 11.22 5.50
C SER A 70 5.88 9.69 5.35
N SER A 71 5.12 9.19 4.39
CA SER A 71 4.87 7.76 4.22
C SER A 71 4.46 7.42 2.78
N VAL A 72 4.43 6.14 2.47
CA VAL A 72 3.93 5.62 1.19
C VAL A 72 2.48 6.05 0.92
N ALA A 73 1.64 6.12 1.95
CA ALA A 73 0.25 6.57 1.80
C ALA A 73 0.16 7.99 1.22
N ASP A 74 1.05 8.88 1.67
CA ASP A 74 1.06 10.28 1.21
C ASP A 74 1.48 10.40 -0.27
N ALA A 75 2.30 9.48 -0.78
CA ALA A 75 2.63 9.43 -2.20
C ALA A 75 1.46 8.89 -3.04
N LEU A 76 0.80 7.84 -2.58
CA LEU A 76 -0.29 7.20 -3.30
C LEU A 76 -1.50 8.12 -3.53
N LYS A 77 -1.73 9.12 -2.67
CA LYS A 77 -2.86 10.08 -2.82
C LYS A 77 -2.83 10.86 -4.13
N TYR A 78 -1.67 10.93 -4.80
CA TYR A 78 -1.51 11.63 -6.08
C TYR A 78 -1.74 10.75 -7.31
N LEU A 79 -2.02 9.46 -7.14
CA LEU A 79 -2.34 8.55 -8.24
C LEU A 79 -3.84 8.56 -8.55
N ALA A 80 -4.20 8.50 -9.84
CA ALA A 80 -5.60 8.49 -10.25
C ALA A 80 -6.32 7.23 -9.77
N GLY A 81 -7.55 7.39 -9.30
CA GLY A 81 -8.39 6.31 -8.76
C GLY A 81 -8.06 5.91 -7.33
N VAL A 82 -7.10 6.58 -6.68
CA VAL A 82 -6.70 6.30 -5.31
C VAL A 82 -7.41 7.20 -4.32
N GLN A 83 -7.87 6.60 -3.24
CA GLN A 83 -8.45 7.27 -2.08
C GLN A 83 -7.72 6.80 -0.83
N ILE A 84 -7.24 7.72 -0.03
CA ILE A 84 -6.64 7.42 1.27
C ILE A 84 -7.69 7.65 2.35
N LYS A 85 -7.83 6.69 3.25
CA LYS A 85 -8.50 6.89 4.54
C LYS A 85 -7.41 7.15 5.57
N ASP A 86 -7.41 8.35 6.14
CA ASP A 86 -6.46 8.81 7.15
C ASP A 86 -7.25 9.25 8.39
N PHE A 87 -6.91 8.70 9.55
CA PHE A 87 -7.54 9.02 10.82
C PHE A 87 -6.91 10.24 11.53
N GLY A 88 -6.08 10.97 10.81
CA GLY A 88 -5.55 12.28 11.20
C GLY A 88 -4.17 12.24 11.85
N GLY A 89 -3.40 13.29 11.54
CA GLY A 89 -2.08 13.50 12.09
C GLY A 89 -0.98 12.58 11.54
N LEU A 90 0.19 12.62 12.21
CA LEU A 90 1.31 11.74 11.87
C LEU A 90 1.04 10.29 12.32
N GLY A 91 0.37 10.13 13.47
CA GLY A 91 0.04 8.83 14.08
C GLY A 91 -1.21 8.16 13.53
N GLY A 92 -1.99 8.82 12.66
CA GLY A 92 -3.21 8.25 12.09
C GLY A 92 -2.93 7.02 11.24
N GLN A 93 -3.76 5.99 11.38
CA GLN A 93 -3.74 4.84 10.49
C GLN A 93 -4.09 5.28 9.05
N LYS A 94 -3.36 4.79 8.05
CA LYS A 94 -3.54 5.17 6.65
C LYS A 94 -3.74 3.95 5.78
N THR A 95 -4.95 3.80 5.23
CA THR A 95 -5.28 2.71 4.31
C THR A 95 -5.62 3.25 2.91
N VAL A 96 -5.34 2.45 1.89
CA VAL A 96 -5.57 2.80 0.49
C VAL A 96 -6.77 2.05 -0.05
N ASN A 97 -7.64 2.75 -0.76
CA ASN A 97 -8.72 2.21 -1.56
C ASN A 97 -8.50 2.62 -3.02
N VAL A 98 -8.69 1.70 -3.95
CA VAL A 98 -8.51 1.96 -5.38
C VAL A 98 -9.82 1.70 -6.11
N ARG A 99 -10.28 2.67 -6.92
CA ARG A 99 -11.51 2.57 -7.73
C ARG A 99 -12.72 2.14 -6.89
N SER A 100 -12.78 2.59 -5.63
CA SER A 100 -13.85 2.30 -4.64
C SER A 100 -14.08 0.82 -4.32
N MET A 101 -13.16 -0.07 -4.67
CA MET A 101 -13.32 -1.51 -4.42
C MET A 101 -13.13 -1.90 -2.95
N GLY A 102 -12.47 -1.07 -2.14
CA GLY A 102 -12.15 -1.33 -0.74
C GLY A 102 -10.67 -1.66 -0.53
N SER A 103 -10.17 -1.37 0.67
CA SER A 103 -8.75 -1.54 0.99
C SER A 103 -8.31 -3.01 0.99
N GLN A 104 -9.21 -3.94 1.28
CA GLN A 104 -8.93 -5.38 1.28
C GLN A 104 -8.72 -5.95 -0.13
N HIS A 105 -9.16 -5.24 -1.18
CA HIS A 105 -8.94 -5.62 -2.57
C HIS A 105 -7.63 -5.12 -3.15
N VAL A 106 -6.85 -4.34 -2.37
CA VAL A 106 -5.56 -3.81 -2.79
C VAL A 106 -4.43 -4.67 -2.23
N GLY A 107 -3.66 -5.29 -3.12
CA GLY A 107 -2.43 -6.00 -2.77
C GLY A 107 -1.26 -5.02 -2.63
N VAL A 108 -0.48 -5.11 -1.57
CA VAL A 108 0.75 -4.33 -1.38
C VAL A 108 1.93 -5.28 -1.45
N TYR A 109 2.93 -4.95 -2.27
CA TYR A 109 4.10 -5.79 -2.52
C TYR A 109 5.38 -4.97 -2.35
N ILE A 110 6.34 -5.49 -1.60
CA ILE A 110 7.70 -4.97 -1.52
C ILE A 110 8.60 -5.93 -2.31
N ASP A 111 9.20 -5.45 -3.39
CA ASP A 111 10.02 -6.24 -4.33
C ASP A 111 9.32 -7.52 -4.83
N GLY A 112 7.99 -7.42 -5.03
CA GLY A 112 7.13 -8.51 -5.49
C GLY A 112 6.80 -9.57 -4.43
N VAL A 113 7.07 -9.29 -3.15
CA VAL A 113 6.64 -10.12 -2.01
C VAL A 113 5.51 -9.43 -1.27
N ARG A 114 4.38 -10.11 -1.11
CA ARG A 114 3.18 -9.53 -0.51
C ARG A 114 3.39 -9.16 0.96
N VAL A 115 3.03 -7.92 1.28
CA VAL A 115 2.80 -7.49 2.66
C VAL A 115 1.37 -7.83 3.03
N THR A 116 1.18 -8.49 4.14
CA THR A 116 -0.14 -8.98 4.55
C THR A 116 -0.43 -8.65 6.00
N ASN A 117 -1.70 -8.52 6.28
CA ASN A 117 -2.26 -8.57 7.62
C ASN A 117 -3.43 -9.58 7.57
N ALA A 118 -3.24 -10.77 8.12
CA ALA A 118 -4.26 -11.82 8.12
C ALA A 118 -5.43 -11.48 9.04
N GLN A 119 -5.20 -10.63 10.04
CA GLN A 119 -6.20 -10.19 11.00
C GLN A 119 -7.33 -9.41 10.30
N ASN A 120 -7.01 -8.28 9.64
CA ASN A 120 -8.00 -7.37 9.06
C ASN A 120 -7.92 -7.21 7.53
N GLY A 121 -6.94 -7.85 6.88
CA GLY A 121 -6.76 -7.84 5.43
C GLY A 121 -6.31 -6.52 4.83
N THR A 122 -5.98 -5.50 5.64
CA THR A 122 -5.53 -4.19 5.19
C THR A 122 -4.11 -3.89 5.65
N VAL A 123 -3.38 -3.09 4.89
CA VAL A 123 -2.03 -2.66 5.22
C VAL A 123 -2.05 -1.19 5.62
N ASP A 124 -1.52 -0.87 6.81
CA ASP A 124 -1.26 0.51 7.21
C ASP A 124 -0.01 1.03 6.49
N LEU A 125 -0.24 1.81 5.43
CA LEU A 125 0.82 2.39 4.61
C LEU A 125 1.53 3.57 5.27
N GLY A 126 1.05 4.06 6.41
CA GLY A 126 1.74 5.02 7.26
C GLY A 126 3.04 4.48 7.85
N LYS A 127 3.16 3.15 7.98
CA LYS A 127 4.34 2.48 8.55
C LYS A 127 5.53 2.39 7.59
N TYR A 128 5.35 2.62 6.27
CA TYR A 128 6.40 2.45 5.25
C TYR A 128 6.98 3.79 4.78
N SER A 129 8.32 3.86 4.72
CA SER A 129 9.06 5.05 4.27
C SER A 129 9.18 5.13 2.76
N LEU A 130 9.40 6.35 2.26
CA LEU A 130 9.80 6.59 0.87
C LEU A 130 11.33 6.65 0.68
N ASN A 131 12.13 6.75 1.74
CA ASN A 131 13.58 6.99 1.64
C ASN A 131 14.32 5.89 0.89
N THR A 132 13.89 4.64 1.09
CA THR A 132 14.53 3.43 0.56
C THR A 132 13.94 2.96 -0.77
N LEU A 133 12.89 3.64 -1.27
CA LEU A 133 12.18 3.24 -2.48
C LEU A 133 12.77 3.88 -3.74
N GLU A 134 12.86 3.08 -4.79
CA GLU A 134 13.10 3.51 -6.17
C GLU A 134 11.82 4.01 -6.84
N SER A 135 10.71 3.33 -6.56
CA SER A 135 9.42 3.72 -7.11
C SER A 135 8.26 3.18 -6.29
N VAL A 136 7.13 3.87 -6.40
CA VAL A 136 5.80 3.41 -5.98
C VAL A 136 4.94 3.29 -7.23
N SER A 137 4.42 2.10 -7.50
CA SER A 137 3.63 1.83 -8.70
C SER A 137 2.28 1.23 -8.35
N LEU A 138 1.23 1.67 -9.03
CA LEU A 138 -0.13 1.14 -8.93
C LEU A 138 -0.51 0.47 -10.25
N PHE A 139 -0.93 -0.80 -10.17
CA PHE A 139 -1.45 -1.58 -11.29
C PHE A 139 -2.91 -1.94 -11.05
N ASN A 140 -3.76 -1.69 -12.05
CA ASN A 140 -5.17 -2.08 -12.02
C ASN A 140 -5.43 -3.41 -12.77
N ALA A 141 -4.54 -3.80 -13.66
CA ALA A 141 -4.46 -5.16 -14.23
C ALA A 141 -3.23 -5.89 -13.68
N ASN A 142 -3.09 -7.17 -14.00
CA ASN A 142 -1.87 -7.91 -13.67
C ASN A 142 -0.69 -7.40 -14.50
N LYS A 143 0.49 -7.37 -13.91
CA LYS A 143 1.71 -7.09 -14.65
C LYS A 143 1.93 -8.14 -15.75
N THR A 144 2.60 -7.76 -16.81
CA THR A 144 3.02 -8.68 -17.87
C THR A 144 4.44 -9.21 -17.65
N GLU A 145 4.84 -9.39 -16.38
CA GLU A 145 6.13 -10.00 -16.02
C GLU A 145 6.03 -11.53 -16.02
N LEU A 146 7.08 -12.21 -16.50
CA LEU A 146 7.08 -13.67 -16.65
C LEU A 146 7.25 -14.44 -15.33
N LEU A 147 7.85 -13.81 -14.30
CA LEU A 147 8.14 -14.47 -13.01
C LEU A 147 7.30 -13.89 -11.87
N MET A 148 6.01 -13.64 -12.14
CA MET A 148 5.05 -13.25 -11.12
C MET A 148 4.72 -14.44 -10.21
N MET A 149 4.56 -14.17 -8.92
CA MET A 149 4.05 -15.16 -7.96
C MET A 149 2.52 -15.27 -8.07
N ALA A 150 1.97 -16.43 -7.72
CA ALA A 150 0.54 -16.68 -7.82
C ALA A 150 -0.29 -15.69 -6.99
N SER A 151 0.21 -15.25 -5.83
CA SER A 151 -0.44 -14.21 -5.00
C SER A 151 -0.57 -12.86 -5.70
N GLU A 152 0.28 -12.51 -6.67
CA GLU A 152 0.23 -11.24 -7.39
C GLU A 152 -1.01 -11.15 -8.32
N TYR A 153 -1.59 -12.29 -8.72
CA TYR A 153 -2.83 -12.36 -9.51
C TYR A 153 -4.11 -12.22 -8.67
N ALA A 154 -3.99 -12.33 -7.32
CA ALA A 154 -5.14 -12.47 -6.42
C ALA A 154 -5.77 -11.15 -5.97
N SER A 155 -5.28 -9.98 -6.38
CA SER A 155 -5.78 -8.67 -5.94
C SER A 155 -6.42 -7.90 -7.09
N ALA A 156 -7.46 -7.12 -6.82
CA ALA A 156 -8.12 -6.31 -7.84
C ALA A 156 -7.23 -5.17 -8.35
N SER A 157 -6.49 -4.54 -7.44
CA SER A 157 -5.41 -3.60 -7.76
C SER A 157 -4.19 -3.92 -6.92
N THR A 158 -2.99 -3.60 -7.43
CA THR A 158 -1.73 -3.90 -6.76
C THR A 158 -0.84 -2.67 -6.66
N VAL A 159 -0.33 -2.43 -5.46
CA VAL A 159 0.70 -1.42 -5.18
C VAL A 159 2.04 -2.13 -5.05
N TYR A 160 3.01 -1.73 -5.86
CA TYR A 160 4.38 -2.23 -5.79
C TYR A 160 5.29 -1.15 -5.23
N LEU A 161 5.98 -1.49 -4.18
CA LEU A 161 7.06 -0.73 -3.56
C LEU A 161 8.37 -1.36 -4.02
N THR A 162 9.07 -0.68 -4.92
CA THR A 162 10.34 -1.18 -5.45
C THR A 162 11.49 -0.56 -4.66
N THR A 163 12.33 -1.38 -4.08
CA THR A 163 13.46 -0.96 -3.27
C THR A 163 14.59 -0.41 -4.14
N HIS A 164 15.21 0.69 -3.70
CA HIS A 164 16.35 1.29 -4.38
C HIS A 164 17.61 0.43 -4.25
N ARG A 165 18.28 0.16 -5.36
CA ARG A 165 19.61 -0.45 -5.38
C ARG A 165 20.68 0.63 -5.49
N PRO A 166 21.56 0.78 -4.48
CA PRO A 166 22.54 1.86 -4.50
C PRO A 166 23.60 1.65 -5.59
N ASP A 167 23.85 2.69 -6.39
CA ASP A 167 24.90 2.69 -7.41
C ASP A 167 26.26 3.10 -6.86
N SER A 168 26.28 3.78 -5.71
CA SER A 168 27.47 4.25 -5.01
C SER A 168 27.40 3.95 -3.52
N SER A 169 28.53 3.94 -2.84
CA SER A 169 28.58 3.95 -1.39
C SER A 169 28.34 5.37 -0.89
N SER A 170 27.45 5.52 0.07
CA SER A 170 27.08 6.83 0.63
C SER A 170 26.53 6.67 2.05
N PHE A 171 26.61 7.75 2.79
CA PHE A 171 25.90 7.90 4.06
C PHE A 171 25.09 9.18 3.99
N THR A 172 23.79 9.08 4.31
CA THR A 172 22.87 10.21 4.38
C THR A 172 22.30 10.30 5.77
N GLY A 173 22.48 11.43 6.45
CA GLY A 173 21.84 11.76 7.72
C GLY A 173 20.87 12.91 7.54
N ALA A 174 19.70 12.86 8.17
CA ALA A 174 18.75 13.97 8.15
C ALA A 174 18.07 14.18 9.51
N TYR A 175 17.84 15.46 9.85
CA TYR A 175 17.06 15.89 10.99
C TYR A 175 16.02 16.91 10.57
N GLY A 176 14.78 16.67 10.92
CA GLY A 176 13.64 17.53 10.64
C GLY A 176 12.91 17.95 11.89
N VAL A 177 12.48 19.21 11.94
CA VAL A 177 11.63 19.78 13.00
C VAL A 177 10.42 20.45 12.36
N GLY A 178 9.24 20.29 12.98
CA GLY A 178 8.02 20.82 12.40
C GLY A 178 6.91 21.12 13.41
N SER A 179 5.76 21.50 12.90
CA SER A 179 4.56 21.80 13.67
C SER A 179 4.19 20.64 14.59
N PHE A 180 3.52 20.94 15.70
CA PHE A 180 3.02 19.98 16.70
C PHE A 180 4.15 19.19 17.38
N ASN A 181 5.28 19.87 17.66
CA ASN A 181 6.47 19.28 18.25
C ASN A 181 6.95 18.04 17.49
N THR A 182 6.93 18.10 16.15
CA THR A 182 7.32 16.99 15.31
C THR A 182 8.82 16.99 15.11
N HIS A 183 9.47 15.87 15.41
CA HIS A 183 10.89 15.63 15.20
C HIS A 183 11.06 14.37 14.35
N ARG A 184 11.95 14.42 13.35
CA ARG A 184 12.29 13.26 12.52
C ARG A 184 13.80 13.16 12.40
N ILE A 185 14.32 11.97 12.63
CA ILE A 185 15.74 11.65 12.46
C ILE A 185 15.82 10.47 11.52
N SER A 186 16.70 10.52 10.54
CA SER A 186 16.99 9.39 9.68
C SER A 186 18.47 9.27 9.38
N ALA A 187 18.92 8.03 9.22
CA ALA A 187 20.29 7.69 8.81
C ALA A 187 20.22 6.53 7.82
N THR A 188 20.71 6.76 6.61
CA THR A 188 20.79 5.74 5.56
C THR A 188 22.24 5.51 5.21
N TRP A 189 22.70 4.27 5.36
CA TRP A 189 24.02 3.85 4.89
C TRP A 189 23.84 2.92 3.70
N SER A 190 24.46 3.26 2.59
CA SER A 190 24.43 2.52 1.33
C SER A 190 25.83 2.02 0.99
N TYR A 191 25.92 0.78 0.53
CA TYR A 191 27.15 0.22 -0.02
C TYR A 191 26.95 -0.20 -1.47
N LYS A 192 27.81 0.31 -2.33
CA LYS A 192 27.69 0.16 -3.80
C LYS A 192 27.30 -1.24 -4.23
N ARG A 193 26.15 -1.36 -4.88
CA ARG A 193 25.54 -2.59 -5.44
C ARG A 193 25.27 -3.71 -4.45
N LEU A 194 25.75 -3.62 -3.21
CA LEU A 194 25.53 -4.64 -2.21
C LEU A 194 24.23 -4.44 -1.45
N GLY A 195 23.89 -3.19 -1.09
CA GLY A 195 22.67 -2.94 -0.34
C GLY A 195 22.71 -1.67 0.50
N PHE A 196 21.77 -1.57 1.43
CA PHE A 196 21.65 -0.45 2.35
C PHE A 196 21.08 -0.88 3.70
N ILE A 197 21.27 0.00 4.69
CA ILE A 197 20.57 0.00 5.98
C ILE A 197 20.02 1.40 6.19
N ASP A 198 18.75 1.53 6.53
CA ASP A 198 18.06 2.77 6.85
C ASP A 198 17.43 2.68 8.23
N ALA A 199 17.70 3.65 9.10
CA ALA A 199 17.11 3.75 10.44
C ALA A 199 16.42 5.10 10.57
N GLN A 200 15.20 5.11 11.10
CA GLN A 200 14.39 6.31 11.25
C GLN A 200 13.69 6.32 12.60
N TYR A 201 13.66 7.50 13.22
CA TYR A 201 12.85 7.79 14.38
C TYR A 201 11.99 9.00 14.10
N ALA A 202 10.74 8.99 14.53
CA ALA A 202 9.88 10.16 14.50
C ALA A 202 9.04 10.26 15.77
N HIS A 203 8.95 11.48 16.25
CA HIS A 203 8.11 11.90 17.38
C HIS A 203 7.18 13.02 16.95
N SER A 204 5.95 13.04 17.47
CA SER A 204 5.04 14.18 17.36
C SER A 204 4.06 14.15 18.52
N ASP A 205 3.76 15.31 19.12
CA ASP A 205 2.66 15.43 20.09
C ASP A 205 1.30 15.27 19.42
N GLY A 206 1.23 15.48 18.10
CA GLY A 206 0.03 15.25 17.29
C GLY A 206 -1.19 16.10 17.68
N ASN A 207 -1.00 17.06 18.59
CA ASN A 207 -2.04 17.96 19.05
C ASN A 207 -2.16 19.14 18.09
N TYR A 208 -3.30 19.28 17.43
CA TYR A 208 -3.50 20.36 16.46
C TYR A 208 -4.86 21.04 16.62
N PRO A 209 -4.94 22.37 16.36
CA PRO A 209 -6.20 23.09 16.33
C PRO A 209 -7.00 22.65 15.11
N PHE A 210 -8.33 22.58 15.26
CA PHE A 210 -9.26 22.35 14.18
C PHE A 210 -10.51 23.19 14.33
N ARG A 211 -11.16 23.48 13.21
CA ARG A 211 -12.49 24.08 13.15
C ARG A 211 -13.48 23.01 12.77
N TYR A 212 -14.52 22.85 13.57
CA TYR A 212 -15.64 21.95 13.31
C TYR A 212 -16.87 22.77 12.97
N HIS A 213 -17.36 22.61 11.77
CA HIS A 213 -18.50 23.37 11.25
C HIS A 213 -19.59 22.40 10.82
N THR A 214 -20.76 22.52 11.41
CA THR A 214 -21.99 21.82 11.03
C THR A 214 -23.09 22.86 10.81
N ALA A 215 -24.25 22.43 10.27
CA ALA A 215 -25.41 23.32 10.11
C ALA A 215 -25.84 24.02 11.42
N ASN A 216 -25.53 23.41 12.58
CA ASN A 216 -25.99 23.86 13.89
C ASN A 216 -24.86 24.31 14.83
N GLU A 217 -23.60 24.09 14.48
CA GLU A 217 -22.45 24.40 15.34
C GLU A 217 -21.26 24.87 14.50
N ASP A 218 -20.65 25.97 14.90
CA ASP A 218 -19.37 26.46 14.42
C ASP A 218 -18.45 26.61 15.63
N THR A 219 -17.50 25.71 15.80
CA THR A 219 -16.65 25.65 16.97
C THR A 219 -15.21 25.33 16.60
N THR A 220 -14.29 25.80 17.45
CA THR A 220 -12.87 25.47 17.34
C THR A 220 -12.47 24.60 18.52
N GLY A 221 -11.60 23.65 18.27
CA GLY A 221 -11.08 22.76 19.30
C GLY A 221 -9.63 22.38 19.04
N THR A 222 -9.04 21.68 20.00
CA THR A 222 -7.72 21.08 19.83
C THR A 222 -7.87 19.58 19.81
N ARG A 223 -7.39 18.96 18.73
CA ARG A 223 -7.27 17.50 18.65
C ARG A 223 -6.20 17.07 19.63
N ARG A 224 -6.56 16.16 20.54
CA ARG A 224 -5.65 15.58 21.52
C ARG A 224 -5.50 14.09 21.26
N ASN A 225 -4.57 13.44 21.97
CA ASN A 225 -4.29 12.01 21.86
C ASN A 225 -3.95 11.60 20.42
N GLY A 226 -3.25 12.47 19.69
CA GLY A 226 -2.74 12.19 18.35
C GLY A 226 -1.22 11.98 18.32
N ASP A 227 -0.62 11.86 19.52
CA ASP A 227 0.82 11.68 19.70
C ASP A 227 1.30 10.36 19.11
N ILE A 228 2.56 10.37 18.67
CA ILE A 228 3.24 9.18 18.17
C ILE A 228 4.73 9.24 18.48
N ASP A 229 5.25 8.10 18.93
CA ASP A 229 6.65 7.75 18.90
C ASP A 229 6.80 6.52 18.01
N GLN A 230 7.64 6.60 16.98
CA GLN A 230 7.88 5.48 16.09
C GLN A 230 9.35 5.33 15.75
N PHE A 231 9.79 4.08 15.69
CA PHE A 231 11.12 3.69 15.23
C PHE A 231 10.98 2.67 14.11
N ARG A 232 11.82 2.80 13.09
CA ARG A 232 11.88 1.89 11.96
C ARG A 232 13.33 1.65 11.60
N ILE A 233 13.66 0.40 11.32
CA ILE A 233 14.91 0.02 10.69
C ILE A 233 14.62 -0.98 9.59
N GLU A 234 15.21 -0.75 8.43
CA GLU A 234 15.12 -1.67 7.32
C GLU A 234 16.46 -1.78 6.59
N GLY A 235 16.68 -2.92 5.95
CA GLY A 235 17.87 -3.15 5.17
C GLY A 235 17.62 -4.13 4.05
N ALA A 236 18.31 -3.91 2.94
CA ALA A 236 18.32 -4.84 1.83
C ALA A 236 19.75 -5.13 1.38
N ALA A 237 20.01 -6.40 1.03
CA ALA A 237 21.27 -6.85 0.47
C ALA A 237 21.03 -7.61 -0.83
N PHE A 238 21.92 -7.38 -1.82
CA PHE A 238 21.82 -7.93 -3.17
C PHE A 238 23.15 -8.60 -3.52
N VAL A 239 23.15 -9.94 -3.63
CA VAL A 239 24.35 -10.73 -3.94
C VAL A 239 24.04 -11.67 -5.09
N GLY A 240 24.48 -11.32 -6.29
CA GLY A 240 24.18 -12.08 -7.50
C GLY A 240 22.66 -12.23 -7.70
N PRO A 241 22.15 -13.49 -7.78
CA PRO A 241 20.72 -13.76 -7.95
C PRO A 241 19.90 -13.65 -6.65
N LEU A 242 20.55 -13.45 -5.51
CA LEU A 242 19.93 -13.39 -4.19
C LEU A 242 19.68 -11.95 -3.76
N ALA A 243 18.50 -11.72 -3.20
CA ALA A 243 18.15 -10.48 -2.52
C ALA A 243 17.53 -10.82 -1.15
N VAL A 244 18.02 -10.18 -0.11
CA VAL A 244 17.47 -10.24 1.24
C VAL A 244 16.90 -8.88 1.58
N HIS A 245 15.71 -8.82 2.16
CA HIS A 245 15.13 -7.60 2.70
C HIS A 245 14.59 -7.89 4.11
N THR A 246 14.99 -7.07 5.08
CA THR A 246 14.56 -7.17 6.48
C THR A 246 14.02 -5.83 6.93
N TYR A 247 12.93 -5.87 7.68
CA TYR A 247 12.21 -4.71 8.17
C TYR A 247 11.78 -4.93 9.61
N TYR A 248 11.97 -3.90 10.43
CA TYR A 248 11.45 -3.83 11.78
C TYR A 248 10.84 -2.45 12.04
N TYR A 249 9.65 -2.44 12.61
CA TYR A 249 8.91 -1.24 12.99
C TYR A 249 8.37 -1.40 14.40
N MET A 250 8.45 -0.35 15.19
CA MET A 250 7.76 -0.25 16.46
C MET A 250 7.17 1.15 16.62
N SER A 251 6.01 1.23 17.24
CA SER A 251 5.39 2.51 17.60
C SER A 251 4.54 2.42 18.85
N GLN A 252 4.40 3.57 19.48
CA GLN A 252 3.38 3.88 20.47
C GLN A 252 2.63 5.11 20.00
N ARG A 253 1.30 5.03 19.91
CA ARG A 253 0.48 6.14 19.40
C ARG A 253 -0.82 6.28 20.14
N GLY A 254 -1.29 7.50 20.25
CA GLY A 254 -2.65 7.83 20.62
C GLY A 254 -3.59 7.60 19.43
N LEU A 255 -4.82 7.17 19.72
CA LEU A 255 -5.89 7.02 18.75
C LEU A 255 -7.04 7.92 19.16
N PRO A 256 -7.07 9.18 18.67
CA PRO A 256 -8.14 10.08 19.00
C PRO A 256 -9.46 9.58 18.43
N GLY A 257 -10.51 9.56 19.23
CA GLY A 257 -11.86 9.20 18.81
C GLY A 257 -12.47 10.22 17.83
N GLY A 258 -13.62 9.93 17.25
CA GLY A 258 -14.38 10.91 16.46
C GLY A 258 -14.85 12.08 17.34
N VAL A 259 -14.89 13.29 16.78
CA VAL A 259 -15.45 14.45 17.46
C VAL A 259 -16.95 14.23 17.66
N VAL A 260 -17.42 14.21 18.90
CA VAL A 260 -18.85 14.10 19.24
C VAL A 260 -19.44 15.48 19.49
N ARG A 261 -20.78 15.57 19.41
CA ARG A 261 -21.61 16.78 19.40
C ARG A 261 -21.36 17.79 20.53
N ARG A 262 -20.69 17.39 21.59
CA ARG A 262 -20.11 18.29 22.61
C ARG A 262 -18.65 17.90 22.76
N LEU A 263 -17.76 18.85 22.49
CA LEU A 263 -16.33 18.75 22.74
C LEU A 263 -16.08 18.64 24.26
N THR A 264 -16.61 17.61 24.88
CA THR A 264 -16.17 17.22 26.21
C THR A 264 -14.88 16.45 26.02
N ASP A 265 -13.80 16.90 26.63
CA ASP A 265 -12.46 16.28 26.60
C ASP A 265 -12.47 14.77 26.93
N LYS A 266 -13.58 14.26 27.46
CA LYS A 266 -13.77 12.87 27.88
C LYS A 266 -13.88 11.86 26.74
N TYR A 267 -14.18 12.25 25.50
CA TYR A 267 -14.40 11.32 24.38
C TYR A 267 -13.31 11.36 23.31
N THR A 268 -12.35 12.27 23.40
CA THR A 268 -11.28 12.44 22.42
C THR A 268 -9.99 11.69 22.79
N ASP A 269 -9.81 11.27 24.05
CA ASP A 269 -8.57 10.73 24.60
C ASP A 269 -8.72 9.24 24.99
N ILE A 270 -9.29 8.41 24.12
CA ILE A 270 -9.76 7.08 24.53
C ILE A 270 -8.92 5.91 24.07
N GLY A 271 -8.07 6.05 23.06
CA GLY A 271 -7.36 4.91 22.49
C GLY A 271 -5.85 5.07 22.52
N ARG A 272 -5.15 3.99 22.86
CA ARG A 272 -3.69 3.87 22.71
C ARG A 272 -3.39 2.59 21.96
N GLU A 273 -2.39 2.63 21.09
CA GLU A 273 -1.93 1.48 20.31
C GLU A 273 -0.41 1.37 20.36
N TRP A 274 0.06 0.15 20.53
CA TRP A 274 1.47 -0.24 20.44
C TRP A 274 1.61 -1.29 19.36
N ASP A 275 2.45 -0.99 18.37
CA ASP A 275 2.77 -1.88 17.27
C ASP A 275 4.20 -2.37 17.36
N ARG A 276 4.42 -3.63 16.98
CA ARG A 276 5.73 -4.19 16.64
C ARG A 276 5.57 -5.10 15.45
N ASN A 277 6.21 -4.74 14.34
CA ASN A 277 6.14 -5.49 13.09
C ASN A 277 7.55 -5.88 12.67
N PHE A 278 7.76 -7.13 12.36
CA PHE A 278 9.01 -7.65 11.84
C PHE A 278 8.74 -8.52 10.63
N PHE A 279 9.52 -8.36 9.58
CA PHE A 279 9.61 -9.37 8.55
C PHE A 279 11.02 -9.48 7.98
N THR A 280 11.33 -10.66 7.47
CA THR A 280 12.51 -10.91 6.62
C THR A 280 12.09 -11.74 5.43
N GLN A 281 12.63 -11.41 4.26
CA GLN A 281 12.37 -12.13 3.02
C GLN A 281 13.65 -12.37 2.26
N LEU A 282 13.74 -13.56 1.65
CA LEU A 282 14.80 -13.96 0.75
C LEU A 282 14.20 -14.24 -0.62
N THR A 283 14.75 -13.62 -1.65
CA THR A 283 14.38 -13.83 -3.04
C THR A 283 15.58 -14.33 -3.82
N TYR A 284 15.40 -15.44 -4.52
CA TYR A 284 16.30 -15.92 -5.56
C TYR A 284 15.67 -15.65 -6.91
N LYS A 285 16.36 -15.01 -7.85
CA LYS A 285 15.88 -14.77 -9.22
C LYS A 285 17.03 -14.96 -10.20
N GLN A 286 16.88 -15.95 -11.11
CA GLN A 286 17.90 -16.28 -12.09
C GLN A 286 17.25 -16.67 -13.42
N ARG A 287 17.96 -16.40 -14.50
CA ARG A 287 17.59 -16.84 -15.84
C ARG A 287 18.65 -17.77 -16.42
N PHE A 288 18.22 -18.85 -17.06
CA PHE A 288 19.03 -19.89 -17.68
C PHE A 288 18.61 -20.02 -19.14
N GLY A 289 19.21 -19.21 -20.03
CA GLY A 289 18.76 -19.11 -21.42
C GLY A 289 17.29 -18.65 -21.51
N ASP A 290 16.44 -19.48 -22.10
CA ASP A 290 15.00 -19.21 -22.25
C ASP A 290 14.17 -19.56 -21.01
N PHE A 291 14.77 -20.23 -20.04
CA PHE A 291 14.13 -20.56 -18.77
C PHE A 291 14.45 -19.54 -17.69
N GLY A 292 13.43 -19.07 -16.98
CA GLY A 292 13.55 -18.19 -15.81
C GLY A 292 13.04 -18.89 -14.55
N LEU A 293 13.68 -18.63 -13.41
CA LEU A 293 13.31 -19.13 -12.10
C LEU A 293 13.30 -18.01 -11.08
N ARG A 294 12.27 -17.95 -10.25
CA ARG A 294 12.21 -17.10 -9.05
C ARG A 294 11.67 -17.92 -7.90
N ALA A 295 12.34 -17.84 -6.75
CA ALA A 295 11.89 -18.45 -5.49
C ALA A 295 11.91 -17.40 -4.38
N ILE A 296 10.96 -17.49 -3.47
CA ILE A 296 10.80 -16.56 -2.34
C ILE A 296 10.53 -17.36 -1.07
N VAL A 297 11.15 -16.92 0.02
CA VAL A 297 10.80 -17.32 1.39
C VAL A 297 10.67 -16.06 2.22
N LYS A 298 9.63 -15.97 3.03
CA LYS A 298 9.38 -14.84 3.96
C LYS A 298 8.87 -15.37 5.29
N TYR A 299 9.30 -14.72 6.35
CA TYR A 299 8.71 -14.85 7.68
C TYR A 299 8.37 -13.47 8.22
N ALA A 300 7.19 -13.33 8.83
CA ALA A 300 6.75 -12.11 9.50
C ALA A 300 6.20 -12.44 10.90
N ASN A 301 6.35 -11.46 11.81
CA ASN A 301 5.89 -11.56 13.19
C ASN A 301 5.39 -10.19 13.64
N ASP A 302 4.09 -10.10 13.93
CA ASP A 302 3.41 -8.86 14.22
C ASP A 302 2.74 -8.92 15.60
N HIS A 303 2.93 -7.88 16.38
CA HIS A 303 2.27 -7.68 17.66
C HIS A 303 1.52 -6.36 17.64
N LEU A 304 0.27 -6.40 18.05
CA LEU A 304 -0.58 -5.24 18.26
C LEU A 304 -1.13 -5.28 19.69
N HIS A 305 -0.98 -4.19 20.42
CA HIS A 305 -1.66 -4.00 21.70
C HIS A 305 -2.53 -2.75 21.58
N TYR A 306 -3.82 -2.91 21.77
CA TYR A 306 -4.81 -1.84 21.78
C TYR A 306 -5.39 -1.70 23.18
N ARG A 307 -5.44 -0.47 23.70
CA ARG A 307 -6.11 -0.13 24.95
C ARG A 307 -7.01 1.08 24.75
N SER A 308 -8.24 1.00 25.24
CA SER A 308 -9.13 2.17 25.33
C SER A 308 -9.75 2.22 26.72
N ASP A 309 -9.56 3.35 27.38
CA ASP A 309 -10.10 3.63 28.70
C ASP A 309 -11.34 4.52 28.51
N TYR A 310 -12.51 3.90 28.28
CA TYR A 310 -13.76 4.65 28.28
C TYR A 310 -14.11 5.08 29.72
N PRO A 311 -14.73 6.27 29.89
CA PRO A 311 -15.24 6.67 31.21
C PRO A 311 -16.15 5.59 31.81
N GLU A 312 -16.19 5.50 33.11
CA GLU A 312 -16.90 4.46 33.89
C GLU A 312 -18.38 4.24 33.52
N ASN A 313 -19.02 5.20 32.86
CA ASN A 313 -20.41 5.14 32.43
C ASN A 313 -20.62 4.48 31.07
N VAL A 314 -19.56 4.05 30.38
CA VAL A 314 -19.64 3.36 29.09
C VAL A 314 -19.02 1.98 29.27
N SER A 315 -19.83 0.95 29.14
CA SER A 315 -19.50 -0.46 29.45
C SER A 315 -18.46 -1.11 28.52
N VAL A 316 -17.65 -0.36 27.80
CA VAL A 316 -16.66 -0.90 26.86
C VAL A 316 -15.26 -0.47 27.25
N HIS A 317 -14.59 -1.29 28.05
CA HIS A 317 -13.15 -1.19 28.26
C HIS A 317 -12.47 -2.23 27.36
N ALA A 318 -11.58 -1.79 26.47
CA ALA A 318 -10.77 -2.68 25.67
C ALA A 318 -9.31 -2.62 26.12
N ASN A 319 -8.73 -3.78 26.40
CA ASN A 319 -7.30 -3.94 26.62
C ASN A 319 -6.91 -5.26 26.02
N THR A 320 -6.56 -5.23 24.72
CA THR A 320 -6.44 -6.44 23.91
C THR A 320 -5.10 -6.49 23.21
N ARG A 321 -4.46 -7.65 23.27
CA ARG A 321 -3.24 -7.95 22.55
C ARG A 321 -3.52 -8.96 21.45
N TYR A 322 -2.92 -8.72 20.30
CA TYR A 322 -2.92 -9.61 19.15
C TYR A 322 -1.50 -9.97 18.81
N HIS A 323 -1.31 -11.23 18.46
CA HIS A 323 -0.05 -11.72 17.92
C HIS A 323 -0.34 -12.55 16.68
N GLN A 324 0.35 -12.21 15.59
CA GLN A 324 0.23 -12.85 14.30
C GLN A 324 1.61 -13.28 13.81
N GLN A 325 1.68 -14.48 13.28
CA GLN A 325 2.85 -14.96 12.53
C GLN A 325 2.43 -15.31 11.11
N ASP A 326 3.35 -15.15 10.16
CA ASP A 326 3.14 -15.42 8.75
C ASP A 326 4.40 -16.06 8.16
N ALA A 327 4.28 -17.28 7.63
CA ALA A 327 5.33 -17.95 6.90
C ALA A 327 4.87 -18.14 5.45
N TYR A 328 5.67 -17.65 4.51
CA TYR A 328 5.36 -17.67 3.09
C TYR A 328 6.50 -18.25 2.28
N SER A 329 6.17 -19.11 1.33
CA SER A 329 7.10 -19.62 0.33
C SER A 329 6.44 -19.63 -1.04
N ALA A 330 7.21 -19.34 -2.08
CA ALA A 330 6.70 -19.30 -3.44
C ALA A 330 7.80 -19.66 -4.46
N ILE A 331 7.39 -20.24 -5.57
CA ILE A 331 8.25 -20.54 -6.71
C ILE A 331 7.52 -20.18 -8.00
N ALA A 332 8.23 -19.57 -8.94
CA ALA A 332 7.76 -19.27 -10.28
C ALA A 332 8.80 -19.71 -11.31
N GLY A 333 8.33 -20.38 -12.35
CA GLY A 333 9.10 -20.74 -13.52
C GLY A 333 8.54 -20.08 -14.77
N SER A 334 9.39 -19.69 -15.71
CA SER A 334 8.97 -19.16 -17.00
C SER A 334 9.79 -19.75 -18.13
N TRP A 335 9.16 -19.92 -19.27
CA TRP A 335 9.80 -20.41 -20.49
C TRP A 335 9.40 -19.54 -21.69
N ILE A 336 10.40 -19.12 -22.46
CA ILE A 336 10.21 -18.29 -23.65
C ILE A 336 10.44 -19.18 -24.88
N TRP A 337 9.45 -19.19 -25.75
CA TRP A 337 9.50 -19.90 -27.03
C TRP A 337 9.11 -18.96 -28.17
N ARG A 338 10.11 -18.44 -28.86
CA ARG A 338 9.92 -17.44 -29.93
C ARG A 338 9.15 -16.20 -29.40
N ASN A 339 7.97 -15.95 -29.95
CA ASN A 339 7.08 -14.84 -29.57
C ASN A 339 6.01 -15.21 -28.52
N LEU A 340 6.08 -16.44 -28.00
CA LEU A 340 5.18 -16.97 -26.97
C LEU A 340 5.99 -17.23 -25.70
N SER A 341 5.43 -16.87 -24.56
CA SER A 341 6.05 -17.13 -23.26
C SER A 341 5.03 -17.72 -22.31
N PHE A 342 5.45 -18.68 -21.52
CA PHE A 342 4.63 -19.33 -20.50
C PHE A 342 5.23 -19.09 -19.14
N SER A 343 4.38 -19.00 -18.13
CA SER A 343 4.79 -18.92 -16.74
C SER A 343 3.85 -19.74 -15.87
N ALA A 344 4.43 -20.41 -14.89
CA ALA A 344 3.70 -21.11 -13.85
C ALA A 344 4.27 -20.74 -12.50
N SER A 345 3.43 -20.55 -11.51
CA SER A 345 3.87 -20.30 -10.13
C SER A 345 2.98 -20.96 -9.10
N THR A 346 3.55 -21.25 -7.94
CA THR A 346 2.81 -21.74 -6.79
C THR A 346 3.31 -21.06 -5.54
N ASP A 347 2.37 -20.71 -4.65
CA ASP A 347 2.59 -20.02 -3.39
C ASP A 347 1.96 -20.83 -2.27
N PHE A 348 2.63 -20.87 -1.14
CA PHE A 348 2.12 -21.42 0.10
C PHE A 348 2.29 -20.40 1.22
N ARG A 349 1.24 -20.17 1.98
CA ARG A 349 1.26 -19.32 3.17
C ARG A 349 0.56 -20.02 4.33
N TRP A 350 1.23 -19.99 5.47
CA TRP A 350 0.66 -20.27 6.76
C TRP A 350 0.62 -18.98 7.58
N SER A 351 -0.53 -18.64 8.14
CA SER A 351 -0.68 -17.47 9.03
C SER A 351 -1.49 -17.87 10.25
N ASP A 352 -1.11 -17.42 11.42
CA ASP A 352 -1.88 -17.63 12.65
C ASP A 352 -2.33 -16.30 13.26
N LEU A 353 -3.25 -16.41 14.22
CA LEU A 353 -3.70 -15.29 15.03
C LEU A 353 -4.03 -15.79 16.44
N THR A 354 -3.42 -15.12 17.42
CA THR A 354 -3.73 -15.28 18.83
C THR A 354 -4.16 -13.95 19.44
N SER A 355 -5.02 -13.98 20.44
CA SER A 355 -5.47 -12.81 21.18
C SER A 355 -5.81 -13.19 22.61
N ASP A 356 -5.61 -12.24 23.55
CA ASP A 356 -6.10 -12.33 24.92
C ASP A 356 -7.54 -11.86 25.11
N MET A 357 -8.24 -11.55 24.00
CA MET A 357 -9.65 -11.16 24.01
C MET A 357 -10.50 -12.30 24.55
N LYS A 358 -11.44 -11.96 25.43
CA LYS A 358 -12.40 -12.92 25.99
C LYS A 358 -13.16 -13.68 24.90
N PHE A 359 -13.19 -15.02 24.99
CA PHE A 359 -13.82 -15.94 24.03
C PHE A 359 -13.11 -16.01 22.66
N PHE A 360 -11.95 -15.41 22.48
CA PHE A 360 -11.15 -15.63 21.28
C PHE A 360 -10.52 -17.03 21.35
N HIS A 361 -10.56 -17.74 20.25
CA HIS A 361 -9.90 -19.04 20.11
C HIS A 361 -8.82 -18.94 19.03
N TYR A 362 -7.70 -19.59 19.30
CA TYR A 362 -6.60 -19.72 18.35
C TYR A 362 -7.11 -20.18 16.98
N VAL A 363 -6.66 -19.53 15.94
CA VAL A 363 -6.95 -19.84 14.55
C VAL A 363 -5.70 -19.70 13.71
N TYR A 364 -5.52 -20.64 12.78
CA TYR A 364 -4.53 -20.47 11.71
C TYR A 364 -5.16 -20.71 10.35
N ARG A 365 -4.61 -20.07 9.35
CA ARG A 365 -5.03 -20.14 7.95
C ARG A 365 -3.91 -20.72 7.10
N ILE A 366 -4.27 -21.67 6.25
CA ILE A 366 -3.44 -22.12 5.12
C ILE A 366 -4.03 -21.51 3.85
N ASP A 367 -3.20 -20.81 3.08
CA ASP A 367 -3.54 -20.17 1.82
C ASP A 367 -2.54 -20.64 0.75
N SER A 368 -3.01 -21.43 -0.20
CA SER A 368 -2.23 -21.94 -1.32
C SER A 368 -2.79 -21.42 -2.64
N LYS A 369 -1.92 -20.95 -3.50
CA LYS A 369 -2.28 -20.42 -4.82
C LYS A 369 -1.39 -21.03 -5.88
N SER A 370 -1.99 -21.32 -7.05
CA SER A 370 -1.24 -21.76 -8.22
C SER A 370 -1.73 -21.01 -9.46
N SER A 371 -0.82 -20.48 -10.24
CA SER A 371 -1.15 -19.73 -11.45
C SER A 371 -0.47 -20.31 -12.68
N LEU A 372 -1.16 -20.18 -13.81
CA LEU A 372 -0.63 -20.40 -15.15
C LEU A 372 -0.88 -19.15 -15.96
N SER A 373 0.11 -18.68 -16.71
CA SER A 373 -0.05 -17.55 -17.61
C SER A 373 0.66 -17.79 -18.95
N ALA A 374 0.08 -17.22 -20.01
CA ALA A 374 0.64 -17.23 -21.34
C ALA A 374 0.67 -15.78 -21.88
N PHE A 375 1.79 -15.42 -22.46
CA PHE A 375 1.99 -14.14 -23.13
C PHE A 375 2.36 -14.39 -24.58
N TRP A 376 1.61 -13.79 -25.51
CA TRP A 376 1.81 -13.92 -26.93
C TRP A 376 1.94 -12.57 -27.62
N ARG A 377 3.04 -12.37 -28.36
CA ARG A 377 3.27 -11.17 -29.16
C ARG A 377 3.15 -11.48 -30.66
N ILE A 378 2.23 -10.78 -31.32
CA ILE A 378 1.97 -10.90 -32.76
C ILE A 378 2.15 -9.52 -33.38
N GLY A 379 3.38 -9.21 -33.83
CA GLY A 379 3.69 -7.88 -34.37
C GLY A 379 3.41 -6.78 -33.35
N LYS A 380 2.40 -5.95 -33.61
CA LYS A 380 1.98 -4.82 -32.75
C LYS A 380 0.95 -5.21 -31.67
N LEU A 381 0.41 -6.41 -31.75
CA LEU A 381 -0.56 -6.96 -30.80
C LEU A 381 0.16 -7.78 -29.74
N SER A 382 -0.16 -7.58 -28.48
CA SER A 382 0.27 -8.39 -27.35
C SER A 382 -0.95 -8.89 -26.58
N LEU A 383 -1.00 -10.19 -26.36
CA LEU A 383 -2.06 -10.88 -25.62
C LEU A 383 -1.46 -11.53 -24.38
N ASN A 384 -2.12 -11.35 -23.25
CA ASN A 384 -1.80 -12.04 -22.02
C ASN A 384 -3.07 -12.67 -21.47
N ALA A 385 -2.98 -13.92 -21.03
CA ALA A 385 -4.06 -14.59 -20.33
C ALA A 385 -3.48 -15.35 -19.14
N SER A 386 -4.18 -15.33 -18.02
CA SER A 386 -3.78 -16.09 -16.84
C SER A 386 -4.97 -16.70 -16.11
N MET A 387 -4.69 -17.78 -15.42
CA MET A 387 -5.61 -18.51 -14.56
C MET A 387 -4.96 -18.66 -13.19
N LEU A 388 -5.75 -18.45 -12.14
CA LEU A 388 -5.34 -18.59 -10.75
C LEU A 388 -6.27 -19.56 -10.03
N TYR A 389 -5.73 -20.64 -9.50
CA TYR A 389 -6.40 -21.48 -8.51
C TYR A 389 -6.02 -21.00 -7.11
N THR A 390 -7.02 -20.84 -6.24
CA THR A 390 -6.85 -20.44 -4.83
C THR A 390 -7.52 -21.46 -3.94
N HIS A 391 -6.77 -21.97 -2.95
CA HIS A 391 -7.24 -22.78 -1.84
C HIS A 391 -6.95 -22.04 -0.53
N VAL A 392 -8.00 -21.78 0.27
CA VAL A 392 -7.88 -21.16 1.59
C VAL A 392 -8.61 -22.02 2.59
N ALA A 393 -7.96 -22.40 3.67
CA ALA A 393 -8.56 -23.19 4.75
C ALA A 393 -8.20 -22.61 6.11
N ASP A 394 -9.21 -22.35 6.93
CA ASP A 394 -9.05 -21.94 8.32
C ASP A 394 -9.20 -23.14 9.24
N TYR A 395 -8.29 -23.27 10.18
CA TYR A 395 -8.27 -24.34 11.18
C TYR A 395 -8.52 -23.76 12.57
N ARG A 396 -9.57 -24.23 13.22
CA ARG A 396 -9.98 -23.79 14.53
C ARG A 396 -10.68 -24.90 15.28
N ASN A 397 -10.29 -25.18 16.53
CA ASN A 397 -10.91 -26.19 17.39
C ASN A 397 -11.05 -27.58 16.71
N GLY A 398 -10.05 -27.97 15.90
CA GLY A 398 -10.05 -29.26 15.19
C GLY A 398 -10.94 -29.34 13.93
N GLY A 399 -11.67 -28.27 13.59
CA GLY A 399 -12.43 -28.18 12.36
C GLY A 399 -11.70 -27.35 11.29
N SER A 400 -12.02 -27.58 10.01
CA SER A 400 -11.54 -26.78 8.89
C SER A 400 -12.69 -26.33 8.00
N SER A 401 -12.53 -25.16 7.38
CA SER A 401 -13.49 -24.59 6.43
C SER A 401 -12.77 -24.24 5.12
N PRO A 402 -12.63 -25.20 4.18
CA PRO A 402 -11.90 -24.97 2.94
C PRO A 402 -12.73 -24.20 1.92
N LEU A 403 -12.08 -23.25 1.24
CA LEU A 403 -12.63 -22.50 0.11
C LEU A 403 -11.71 -22.73 -1.11
N ASN A 404 -12.31 -23.16 -2.22
CA ASN A 404 -11.59 -23.41 -3.47
C ASN A 404 -12.18 -22.55 -4.59
N ARG A 405 -11.34 -21.84 -5.34
CA ARG A 405 -11.81 -21.00 -6.45
C ARG A 405 -10.79 -20.92 -7.57
N VAL A 406 -11.30 -20.85 -8.78
CA VAL A 406 -10.55 -20.51 -9.98
C VAL A 406 -10.99 -19.11 -10.43
N THR A 407 -10.02 -18.26 -10.71
CA THR A 407 -10.21 -16.94 -11.31
C THR A 407 -9.32 -16.81 -12.53
N TRP A 408 -9.65 -15.89 -13.43
CA TRP A 408 -8.91 -15.71 -14.67
C TRP A 408 -8.88 -14.25 -15.07
N ASP A 409 -7.89 -13.90 -15.87
CA ASP A 409 -7.77 -12.59 -16.49
C ASP A 409 -7.24 -12.73 -17.93
N ALA A 410 -7.57 -11.72 -18.72
CA ALA A 410 -7.05 -11.56 -20.06
C ALA A 410 -6.80 -10.08 -20.35
N LEU A 411 -5.66 -9.78 -20.96
CA LEU A 411 -5.24 -8.44 -21.38
C LEU A 411 -4.84 -8.49 -22.86
N ALA A 412 -5.39 -7.60 -23.64
CA ALA A 412 -4.95 -7.32 -24.99
C ALA A 412 -4.39 -5.91 -25.09
N SER A 413 -3.27 -5.71 -25.75
CA SER A 413 -2.73 -4.38 -26.06
C SER A 413 -2.24 -4.30 -27.50
N TYR A 414 -2.54 -3.16 -28.16
CA TYR A 414 -2.13 -2.89 -29.53
C TYR A 414 -1.36 -1.57 -29.59
N THR A 415 -0.13 -1.62 -30.11
CA THR A 415 0.76 -0.44 -30.18
C THR A 415 0.80 0.09 -31.62
N LEU A 416 0.45 1.39 -31.79
CA LEU A 416 0.44 2.09 -33.07
C LEU A 416 1.24 3.39 -32.93
N GLY A 417 2.50 3.39 -33.34
CA GLY A 417 3.40 4.53 -33.15
C GLY A 417 3.55 4.87 -31.66
N SER A 418 3.24 6.10 -31.30
CA SER A 418 3.28 6.59 -29.91
C SER A 418 2.05 6.20 -29.09
N TRP A 419 1.02 5.63 -29.70
CA TRP A 419 -0.21 5.20 -29.04
C TRP A 419 -0.16 3.72 -28.66
N THR A 420 -0.70 3.39 -27.49
CA THR A 420 -0.98 2.01 -27.08
C THR A 420 -2.42 1.95 -26.57
N PHE A 421 -3.23 1.10 -27.18
CA PHE A 421 -4.60 0.81 -26.79
C PHE A 421 -4.62 -0.49 -25.99
N ARG A 422 -5.47 -0.57 -24.97
CA ARG A 422 -5.55 -1.71 -24.05
C ARG A 422 -7.00 -2.07 -23.77
N ALA A 423 -7.23 -3.37 -23.58
CA ALA A 423 -8.49 -3.86 -23.01
C ALA A 423 -8.15 -5.03 -22.08
N PHE A 424 -8.73 -5.06 -20.87
CA PHE A 424 -8.60 -6.23 -20.03
C PHE A 424 -9.92 -6.61 -19.35
N TYR A 425 -10.03 -7.88 -19.06
CA TYR A 425 -10.99 -8.45 -18.13
C TYR A 425 -10.23 -9.16 -17.01
N LYS A 426 -10.72 -9.01 -15.77
CA LYS A 426 -10.14 -9.66 -14.60
C LYS A 426 -11.22 -10.07 -13.62
N SER A 427 -11.17 -11.31 -13.14
CA SER A 427 -11.96 -11.80 -12.02
C SER A 427 -11.07 -12.00 -10.79
N VAL A 428 -11.58 -11.63 -9.62
CA VAL A 428 -10.87 -11.74 -8.34
C VAL A 428 -11.79 -12.34 -7.29
N PHE A 429 -11.23 -13.20 -6.47
CA PHE A 429 -11.87 -13.80 -5.32
C PHE A 429 -11.20 -13.31 -4.04
N ARG A 430 -12.00 -12.91 -3.04
CA ARG A 430 -11.52 -12.54 -1.72
C ARG A 430 -12.18 -13.39 -0.64
N ALA A 431 -11.40 -14.21 0.07
CA ALA A 431 -11.87 -14.86 1.28
C ALA A 431 -12.09 -13.83 2.41
N PRO A 432 -13.08 -14.01 3.30
CA PRO A 432 -13.22 -13.20 4.50
C PRO A 432 -11.94 -13.23 5.34
N THR A 433 -11.60 -12.12 5.99
CA THR A 433 -10.44 -12.04 6.89
C THR A 433 -10.69 -12.79 8.21
N LEU A 434 -9.65 -13.01 9.00
CA LEU A 434 -9.82 -13.65 10.30
C LEU A 434 -10.67 -12.79 11.24
N ASN A 435 -10.59 -11.45 11.16
CA ASN A 435 -11.47 -10.56 11.90
C ASN A 435 -12.93 -10.63 11.41
N ASP A 436 -13.14 -10.66 10.09
CA ASP A 436 -14.50 -10.77 9.54
C ASP A 436 -15.22 -12.01 10.09
N LEU A 437 -14.50 -13.11 10.28
CA LEU A 437 -15.08 -14.40 10.72
C LEU A 437 -15.07 -14.60 12.24
N TYR A 438 -13.99 -14.22 12.92
CA TYR A 438 -13.68 -14.71 14.27
C TYR A 438 -13.55 -13.63 15.34
N TYR A 439 -13.62 -12.33 14.97
CA TYR A 439 -13.61 -11.26 15.96
C TYR A 439 -14.85 -11.35 16.86
N THR A 440 -14.65 -11.50 18.18
CA THR A 440 -15.72 -11.90 19.11
C THR A 440 -16.88 -10.92 19.23
N LEU A 441 -16.66 -9.64 18.87
CA LEU A 441 -17.70 -8.61 19.00
C LEU A 441 -18.58 -8.48 17.74
N VAL A 442 -17.99 -8.62 16.56
CA VAL A 442 -18.69 -8.32 15.29
C VAL A 442 -18.52 -9.39 14.22
N GLY A 443 -17.65 -10.38 14.42
CA GLY A 443 -17.34 -11.42 13.45
C GLY A 443 -18.53 -12.33 13.14
N ASN A 444 -18.59 -12.80 11.90
CA ASN A 444 -19.65 -13.68 11.42
C ASN A 444 -19.08 -14.83 10.60
N ARG A 445 -19.19 -16.06 11.12
CA ARG A 445 -18.65 -17.26 10.46
C ARG A 445 -19.39 -17.70 9.21
N ASN A 446 -20.61 -17.16 8.99
CA ASN A 446 -21.45 -17.51 7.84
C ASN A 446 -21.20 -16.62 6.64
N LEU A 447 -20.13 -15.81 6.65
CA LEU A 447 -19.78 -14.94 5.53
C LEU A 447 -19.39 -15.73 4.30
N ARG A 448 -19.96 -15.31 3.18
CA ARG A 448 -19.55 -15.76 1.85
C ARG A 448 -18.38 -14.93 1.35
N PRO A 449 -17.51 -15.51 0.51
CA PRO A 449 -16.44 -14.77 -0.15
C PRO A 449 -16.97 -13.70 -1.09
N GLU A 450 -16.20 -12.64 -1.28
CA GLU A 450 -16.48 -11.61 -2.29
C GLU A 450 -15.94 -12.00 -3.67
N TYR A 451 -16.66 -11.60 -4.70
CA TYR A 451 -16.23 -11.74 -6.10
C TYR A 451 -16.21 -10.37 -6.78
N THR A 452 -15.07 -10.04 -7.35
CA THR A 452 -14.89 -8.82 -8.14
C THR A 452 -14.71 -9.18 -9.61
N ARG A 453 -15.42 -8.47 -10.50
CA ARG A 453 -15.22 -8.52 -11.94
C ARG A 453 -14.88 -7.12 -12.42
N GLN A 454 -13.83 -7.04 -13.22
CA GLN A 454 -13.32 -5.79 -13.76
C GLN A 454 -13.24 -5.88 -15.27
N LEU A 455 -13.74 -4.85 -15.95
CA LEU A 455 -13.59 -4.63 -17.37
C LEU A 455 -12.99 -3.23 -17.55
N ASP A 456 -11.98 -3.10 -18.40
CA ASP A 456 -11.25 -1.85 -18.58
C ASP A 456 -10.83 -1.68 -20.05
N PHE A 457 -10.95 -0.44 -20.52
CA PHE A 457 -10.49 -0.01 -21.83
C PHE A 457 -9.64 1.24 -21.66
N GLY A 458 -8.41 1.19 -22.13
CA GLY A 458 -7.48 2.28 -21.95
C GLY A 458 -6.70 2.63 -23.20
N ALA A 459 -6.20 3.86 -23.21
CA ALA A 459 -5.27 4.35 -24.21
C ALA A 459 -4.12 5.11 -23.52
N SER A 460 -2.92 4.99 -24.05
CA SER A 460 -1.79 5.81 -23.65
C SER A 460 -1.06 6.35 -24.87
N TYR A 461 -0.56 7.57 -24.73
CA TYR A 461 0.30 8.25 -25.69
C TYR A 461 1.63 8.60 -25.04
N ASN A 462 2.74 8.28 -25.68
CA ASN A 462 4.08 8.57 -25.19
C ASN A 462 4.91 9.28 -26.26
N ALA A 463 5.33 10.50 -25.94
CA ALA A 463 6.31 11.25 -26.69
C ALA A 463 7.47 11.66 -25.77
N SER A 464 8.53 12.25 -26.30
CA SER A 464 9.75 12.57 -25.54
C SER A 464 9.53 13.55 -24.38
N TRP A 465 8.55 14.44 -24.49
CA TRP A 465 8.29 15.50 -23.51
C TRP A 465 6.92 15.38 -22.81
N ILE A 466 6.03 14.52 -23.29
CA ILE A 466 4.69 14.31 -22.73
C ILE A 466 4.30 12.83 -22.78
N SER A 467 3.72 12.36 -21.70
CA SER A 467 2.98 11.09 -21.63
C SER A 467 1.55 11.36 -21.18
N PHE A 468 0.61 10.65 -21.78
CA PHE A 468 -0.81 10.69 -21.41
C PHE A 468 -1.34 9.27 -21.33
N GLN A 469 -2.18 9.00 -20.35
CA GLN A 469 -2.97 7.77 -20.30
C GLN A 469 -4.37 8.05 -19.76
N ALA A 470 -5.34 7.31 -20.28
CA ALA A 470 -6.70 7.29 -19.78
C ALA A 470 -7.27 5.89 -19.84
N ASP A 471 -8.01 5.50 -18.81
CA ASP A 471 -8.63 4.19 -18.68
C ASP A 471 -10.09 4.37 -18.23
N ALA A 472 -11.04 3.83 -19.00
CA ALA A 472 -12.45 3.73 -18.64
C ALA A 472 -12.70 2.32 -18.11
N TYR A 473 -13.35 2.21 -16.95
CA TYR A 473 -13.51 0.93 -16.28
C TYR A 473 -14.92 0.70 -15.75
N TYR A 474 -15.28 -0.58 -15.68
CA TYR A 474 -16.47 -1.07 -15.00
C TYR A 474 -16.08 -2.16 -14.01
N ASN A 475 -16.37 -1.94 -12.73
CA ASN A 475 -16.12 -2.89 -11.66
C ASN A 475 -17.45 -3.31 -11.02
N SER A 476 -17.59 -4.61 -10.75
CA SER A 476 -18.73 -5.14 -10.01
C SER A 476 -18.22 -6.05 -8.89
N ILE A 477 -18.69 -5.81 -7.66
CA ILE A 477 -18.39 -6.64 -6.49
C ILE A 477 -19.70 -7.28 -6.04
N THR A 478 -19.70 -8.60 -5.91
CA THR A 478 -20.82 -9.38 -5.35
C THR A 478 -20.46 -9.93 -3.98
N ASP A 479 -21.44 -10.07 -3.10
CA ASP A 479 -21.29 -10.52 -1.70
C ASP A 479 -20.33 -9.65 -0.89
N ARG A 480 -20.30 -8.33 -1.15
CA ARG A 480 -19.40 -7.39 -0.46
C ARG A 480 -19.55 -7.49 1.05
N ILE A 481 -18.41 -7.66 1.76
CA ILE A 481 -18.40 -7.78 3.21
C ILE A 481 -18.27 -6.38 3.83
N VAL A 482 -19.22 -6.03 4.69
CA VAL A 482 -19.26 -4.75 5.39
C VAL A 482 -19.66 -4.97 6.86
N CYS A 483 -19.25 -4.06 7.73
CA CYS A 483 -19.66 -4.03 9.12
C CYS A 483 -20.86 -3.10 9.27
N LEU A 484 -22.02 -3.64 9.63
CA LEU A 484 -23.29 -2.92 9.75
C LEU A 484 -24.01 -3.30 11.03
N PRO A 485 -24.92 -2.45 11.54
CA PRO A 485 -25.87 -2.86 12.56
C PRO A 485 -26.71 -4.04 12.05
N ALA A 486 -26.77 -5.13 12.81
CA ALA A 486 -27.62 -6.25 12.48
C ALA A 486 -29.10 -5.83 12.56
N ARG A 487 -29.90 -6.26 11.56
CA ARG A 487 -31.33 -5.87 11.47
C ARG A 487 -32.05 -6.15 12.78
N GLY A 488 -32.74 -5.14 13.31
CA GLY A 488 -33.52 -5.24 14.53
C GLY A 488 -32.72 -5.23 15.84
N THR A 489 -31.40 -5.00 15.77
CA THR A 489 -30.54 -4.87 16.96
C THR A 489 -29.61 -3.67 16.82
N LEU A 490 -29.09 -3.15 17.95
CA LEU A 490 -28.03 -2.14 17.95
C LEU A 490 -26.63 -2.77 17.84
N GLN A 491 -26.54 -4.08 17.68
CA GLN A 491 -25.29 -4.81 17.62
C GLN A 491 -24.73 -4.78 16.19
N TRP A 492 -23.50 -4.33 16.07
CA TRP A 492 -22.75 -4.37 14.80
C TRP A 492 -22.33 -5.79 14.47
N SER A 493 -22.40 -6.17 13.21
CA SER A 493 -21.96 -7.47 12.71
C SER A 493 -21.40 -7.36 11.29
N MET A 494 -20.47 -8.25 10.97
CA MET A 494 -19.99 -8.42 9.60
C MET A 494 -21.04 -9.15 8.77
N LEU A 495 -21.43 -8.57 7.64
CA LEU A 495 -22.48 -9.06 6.76
C LEU A 495 -22.05 -9.01 5.30
N ASN A 496 -22.60 -9.91 4.48
CA ASN A 496 -22.51 -9.78 3.03
C ASN A 496 -23.56 -8.77 2.55
N TYR A 497 -23.11 -7.64 2.05
CA TYR A 497 -23.94 -6.55 1.55
C TYR A 497 -23.98 -6.58 0.02
N GLY A 498 -24.68 -7.52 -0.52
CA GLY A 498 -25.11 -7.63 -1.91
C GLY A 498 -24.12 -7.22 -3.01
N VAL A 499 -24.58 -6.40 -3.95
CA VAL A 499 -23.88 -6.03 -5.17
C VAL A 499 -23.56 -4.54 -5.21
N THR A 500 -22.31 -4.19 -5.50
CA THR A 500 -21.92 -2.81 -5.84
C THR A 500 -21.37 -2.74 -7.26
N ARG A 501 -21.61 -1.64 -7.96
CA ARG A 501 -21.13 -1.39 -9.33
C ARG A 501 -20.52 0.00 -9.42
N CYS A 502 -19.30 0.05 -9.94
CA CYS A 502 -18.57 1.30 -10.17
C CYS A 502 -18.23 1.44 -11.65
N LEU A 503 -18.71 2.50 -12.28
CA LEU A 503 -18.27 2.96 -13.59
C LEU A 503 -17.36 4.16 -13.39
N GLY A 504 -16.21 4.22 -14.07
CA GLY A 504 -15.32 5.36 -13.91
C GLY A 504 -14.31 5.56 -15.02
N ILE A 505 -13.63 6.70 -14.92
CA ILE A 505 -12.53 7.08 -15.82
C ILE A 505 -11.38 7.59 -14.95
N ASN A 506 -10.19 7.07 -15.18
CA ASN A 506 -8.94 7.59 -14.66
C ASN A 506 -8.13 8.18 -15.79
N ALA A 507 -7.56 9.37 -15.59
CA ALA A 507 -6.65 9.99 -16.54
C ALA A 507 -5.40 10.51 -15.84
N GLN A 508 -4.27 10.43 -16.52
CA GLN A 508 -3.00 11.01 -16.08
C GLN A 508 -2.28 11.62 -17.27
N ALA A 509 -1.73 12.81 -17.07
CA ALA A 509 -0.82 13.46 -18.01
C ALA A 509 0.46 13.87 -17.28
N THR A 510 1.61 13.58 -17.88
CA THR A 510 2.91 14.02 -17.37
C THR A 510 3.66 14.71 -18.49
N ALA A 511 4.08 15.97 -18.26
CA ALA A 511 4.89 16.74 -19.18
C ALA A 511 6.22 17.11 -18.50
N THR A 512 7.32 16.96 -19.24
CA THR A 512 8.67 17.32 -18.80
C THR A 512 9.31 18.23 -19.83
N TRP A 513 9.74 19.40 -19.40
CA TRP A 513 10.40 20.36 -20.28
C TRP A 513 11.55 21.06 -19.54
N ARG A 514 12.77 20.77 -19.93
CA ARG A 514 14.00 21.29 -19.31
C ARG A 514 13.99 21.06 -17.78
N GLN A 515 13.85 22.15 -17.00
CA GLN A 515 13.84 22.15 -15.52
C GLN A 515 12.46 21.90 -14.91
N HIS A 516 11.41 21.79 -15.73
CA HIS A 516 10.02 21.73 -15.31
C HIS A 516 9.45 20.33 -15.51
N ALA A 517 8.71 19.85 -14.54
CA ALA A 517 7.89 18.65 -14.65
C ALA A 517 6.51 18.94 -14.08
N LEU A 518 5.48 18.53 -14.80
CA LEU A 518 4.08 18.65 -14.39
C LEU A 518 3.39 17.29 -14.55
N THR A 519 2.79 16.81 -13.49
CA THR A 519 1.92 15.62 -13.51
C THR A 519 0.53 16.03 -13.05
N LEU A 520 -0.48 15.74 -13.86
CA LEU A 520 -1.88 15.95 -13.55
C LEU A 520 -2.59 14.61 -13.55
N THR A 521 -3.47 14.37 -12.57
CA THR A 521 -4.35 13.21 -12.55
C THR A 521 -5.80 13.63 -12.34
N GLY A 522 -6.71 12.87 -12.92
CA GLY A 522 -8.14 13.07 -12.75
C GLY A 522 -8.86 11.73 -12.63
N THR A 523 -9.87 11.69 -11.79
CA THR A 523 -10.73 10.52 -11.58
C THR A 523 -12.18 10.97 -11.60
N PHE A 524 -12.96 10.30 -12.41
CA PHE A 524 -14.42 10.28 -12.35
C PHE A 524 -14.86 8.89 -11.96
N GLN A 525 -15.81 8.75 -11.01
CA GLN A 525 -16.39 7.46 -10.67
C GLN A 525 -17.84 7.61 -10.21
N ASP A 526 -18.68 6.68 -10.65
CA ASP A 526 -20.08 6.52 -10.25
C ASP A 526 -20.24 5.14 -9.62
N ASP A 527 -20.12 5.09 -8.28
CA ASP A 527 -20.13 3.85 -7.50
C ASP A 527 -21.46 3.73 -6.76
N ARG A 528 -22.24 2.69 -7.10
CA ARG A 528 -23.63 2.53 -6.69
C ARG A 528 -23.91 1.19 -6.01
N ASN A 529 -24.79 1.25 -5.02
CA ASN A 529 -25.47 0.06 -4.48
C ASN A 529 -26.48 -0.49 -5.50
N ARG A 530 -26.33 -1.77 -5.85
CA ARG A 530 -27.19 -2.49 -6.80
C ARG A 530 -27.73 -3.79 -6.20
N THR A 531 -27.85 -3.84 -4.87
CA THR A 531 -28.19 -5.07 -4.13
C THR A 531 -29.65 -5.48 -4.34
N ASP A 532 -30.60 -4.62 -3.96
CA ASP A 532 -32.02 -4.94 -3.95
C ASP A 532 -32.79 -3.76 -4.56
N PRO A 533 -33.41 -3.94 -5.75
CA PRO A 533 -34.20 -2.88 -6.40
C PRO A 533 -35.38 -2.38 -5.57
N THR A 534 -35.83 -3.12 -4.57
CA THR A 534 -36.96 -2.76 -3.70
C THR A 534 -36.53 -2.00 -2.45
N SER A 535 -35.22 -1.96 -2.15
CA SER A 535 -34.67 -1.25 -0.99
C SER A 535 -34.61 0.26 -1.26
N SER A 536 -34.85 1.07 -0.21
CA SER A 536 -34.64 2.51 -0.24
C SER A 536 -33.18 2.93 -0.50
N GLU A 537 -32.23 2.01 -0.28
CA GLU A 537 -30.80 2.21 -0.52
C GLU A 537 -30.37 1.83 -1.95
N TYR A 538 -31.30 1.33 -2.77
CA TYR A 538 -30.98 0.97 -4.15
C TYR A 538 -30.58 2.20 -4.95
N ASN A 539 -29.47 2.10 -5.67
CA ASN A 539 -28.88 3.20 -6.44
C ASN A 539 -28.24 4.33 -5.62
N ASP A 540 -28.15 4.19 -4.29
CA ASP A 540 -27.38 5.10 -3.45
C ASP A 540 -25.88 5.01 -3.74
N TYR A 541 -25.15 6.11 -3.56
CA TYR A 541 -23.71 6.15 -3.67
C TYR A 541 -23.06 5.38 -2.53
N ILE A 542 -22.01 4.66 -2.84
CA ILE A 542 -21.21 3.98 -1.83
C ILE A 542 -20.47 5.01 -0.97
N ALA A 543 -20.49 4.79 0.35
CA ALA A 543 -19.90 5.69 1.32
C ALA A 543 -18.40 5.92 1.08
N TYR A 544 -17.95 7.18 1.27
CA TYR A 544 -16.57 7.63 1.06
C TYR A 544 -16.05 7.50 -0.37
N SER A 545 -16.94 7.46 -1.37
CA SER A 545 -16.62 7.40 -2.78
C SER A 545 -16.91 8.76 -3.44
N PRO A 546 -15.92 9.67 -3.61
CA PRO A 546 -16.14 10.94 -4.27
C PRO A 546 -16.35 10.72 -5.76
N LYS A 547 -17.31 11.45 -6.35
CA LYS A 547 -17.57 11.37 -7.79
C LYS A 547 -16.42 11.92 -8.63
N TRP A 548 -15.75 12.97 -8.14
CA TRP A 548 -14.63 13.62 -8.80
C TRP A 548 -13.45 13.77 -7.86
N SER A 549 -12.26 13.53 -8.34
CA SER A 549 -11.01 13.90 -7.68
C SER A 549 -9.95 14.29 -8.72
N PHE A 550 -9.12 15.27 -8.36
CA PHE A 550 -8.03 15.77 -9.20
C PHE A 550 -6.80 15.96 -8.35
N THR A 551 -5.63 15.64 -8.90
CA THR A 551 -4.36 15.98 -8.28
C THR A 551 -3.40 16.58 -9.30
N GLY A 552 -2.51 17.43 -8.82
CA GLY A 552 -1.47 18.04 -9.63
C GLY A 552 -0.16 18.12 -8.87
N ILE A 553 0.95 17.82 -9.52
CA ILE A 553 2.30 18.00 -8.99
C ILE A 553 3.09 18.77 -10.03
N TYR A 554 3.52 19.97 -9.68
CA TYR A 554 4.49 20.74 -10.46
C TYR A 554 5.83 20.74 -9.74
N THR A 555 6.91 20.46 -10.43
CA THR A 555 8.28 20.47 -9.90
C THR A 555 9.19 21.30 -10.79
N PHE A 556 9.97 22.15 -10.15
CA PHE A 556 11.02 22.96 -10.77
C PHE A 556 12.37 22.60 -10.19
N ARG A 557 13.39 22.40 -11.03
CA ARG A 557 14.78 22.12 -10.61
C ARG A 557 15.75 22.96 -11.41
N TRP A 558 16.58 23.68 -10.68
CA TRP A 558 17.62 24.50 -11.32
C TRP A 558 18.85 24.60 -10.43
N ARG A 559 19.98 24.08 -10.93
CA ARG A 559 21.22 23.99 -10.15
C ARG A 559 21.00 23.27 -8.82
N GLY A 560 21.30 23.93 -7.65
CA GLY A 560 21.06 23.41 -6.31
C GLY A 560 19.61 23.56 -5.80
N TRP A 561 18.75 24.30 -6.51
CA TRP A 561 17.36 24.54 -6.11
C TRP A 561 16.42 23.47 -6.64
N ALA A 562 15.52 23.01 -5.78
CA ALA A 562 14.33 22.27 -6.19
C ALA A 562 13.12 22.84 -5.46
N ALA A 563 12.02 23.01 -6.18
CA ALA A 563 10.76 23.47 -5.62
C ALA A 563 9.61 22.65 -6.23
N SER A 564 8.60 22.35 -5.43
CA SER A 564 7.38 21.69 -5.90
C SER A 564 6.15 22.27 -5.26
N VAL A 565 5.09 22.28 -6.03
CA VAL A 565 3.72 22.57 -5.57
C VAL A 565 2.88 21.36 -5.92
N SER A 566 2.17 20.84 -4.95
CA SER A 566 1.23 19.75 -5.16
C SER A 566 -0.15 20.15 -4.67
N ASP A 567 -1.16 19.82 -5.46
CA ASP A 567 -2.57 20.12 -5.20
C ASP A 567 -3.39 18.85 -5.22
N MET A 568 -4.38 18.76 -4.32
CA MET A 568 -5.32 17.65 -4.25
C MET A 568 -6.72 18.20 -4.01
N TYR A 569 -7.61 17.99 -4.98
CA TYR A 569 -9.04 18.22 -4.87
C TYR A 569 -9.79 16.90 -4.72
N VAL A 570 -10.68 16.83 -3.73
CA VAL A 570 -11.60 15.71 -3.52
C VAL A 570 -13.02 16.26 -3.44
N GLY A 571 -13.88 15.78 -4.31
CA GLY A 571 -15.28 16.18 -4.39
C GLY A 571 -16.10 15.77 -3.15
N SER A 572 -17.33 16.28 -3.08
CA SER A 572 -18.29 15.87 -2.04
C SER A 572 -18.57 14.37 -2.12
N ARG A 573 -18.83 13.76 -0.96
CA ARG A 573 -19.04 12.32 -0.86
C ARG A 573 -19.93 11.96 0.31
N TYR A 574 -20.81 11.01 0.12
CA TYR A 574 -21.64 10.46 1.19
C TYR A 574 -20.78 9.65 2.15
N TRP A 575 -21.17 9.61 3.42
CA TRP A 575 -20.51 8.83 4.46
C TRP A 575 -21.44 7.78 5.09
N ALA A 576 -22.77 7.96 4.94
CA ALA A 576 -23.79 7.01 5.35
C ALA A 576 -24.14 6.05 4.21
N ILE A 577 -24.67 4.89 4.55
CA ILE A 577 -25.13 3.88 3.59
C ILE A 577 -26.37 4.38 2.86
N GLN A 578 -27.33 4.97 3.61
CA GLN A 578 -28.51 5.60 3.06
C GLN A 578 -28.24 7.08 2.86
N ASN A 579 -28.11 7.49 1.61
CA ASN A 579 -27.66 8.85 1.25
C ASN A 579 -28.67 9.96 1.64
N SER A 580 -29.94 9.60 1.81
CA SER A 580 -31.01 10.54 2.17
C SER A 580 -30.99 10.95 3.65
N LEU A 581 -30.32 10.22 4.52
CA LEU A 581 -30.37 10.45 5.98
C LEU A 581 -29.44 11.58 6.43
N ASP A 582 -28.30 11.76 5.73
CA ASP A 582 -27.26 12.68 6.17
C ASP A 582 -26.66 13.46 4.97
N PRO A 583 -26.31 14.75 5.18
CA PRO A 583 -25.65 15.52 4.15
C PRO A 583 -24.27 14.93 3.83
N PRO A 584 -23.82 15.02 2.56
CA PRO A 584 -22.50 14.54 2.20
C PRO A 584 -21.39 15.37 2.89
N LEU A 585 -20.23 14.74 3.13
CA LEU A 585 -19.02 15.47 3.45
C LEU A 585 -18.68 16.46 2.35
N ALA A 586 -18.30 17.68 2.75
CA ALA A 586 -17.95 18.74 1.82
C ALA A 586 -16.73 18.39 0.96
N ALA A 587 -16.68 18.93 -0.25
CA ALA A 587 -15.48 18.91 -1.06
C ALA A 587 -14.37 19.74 -0.41
N TYR A 588 -13.12 19.34 -0.64
CA TYR A 588 -11.97 20.08 -0.16
C TYR A 588 -10.84 20.12 -1.20
N ASN A 589 -9.98 21.11 -1.02
CA ASN A 589 -8.76 21.28 -1.80
C ASN A 589 -7.60 21.56 -0.83
N CYS A 590 -6.49 20.84 -0.99
CA CYS A 590 -5.28 21.00 -0.21
C CYS A 590 -4.07 21.23 -1.10
N VAL A 591 -3.41 22.38 -0.93
CA VAL A 591 -2.16 22.73 -1.62
C VAL A 591 -1.00 22.58 -0.66
N ASP A 592 0.00 21.81 -1.08
CA ASP A 592 1.24 21.60 -0.36
C ASP A 592 2.41 22.18 -1.17
N ILE A 593 3.41 22.77 -0.48
CA ILE A 593 4.62 23.33 -1.08
C ILE A 593 5.85 22.73 -0.42
N LYS A 594 6.84 22.39 -1.23
CA LYS A 594 8.18 21.99 -0.78
C LYS A 594 9.22 22.77 -1.56
N ALA A 595 10.25 23.25 -0.87
CA ALA A 595 11.42 23.86 -1.48
C ALA A 595 12.69 23.33 -0.82
N SER A 596 13.74 23.14 -1.59
CA SER A 596 15.04 22.73 -1.07
C SER A 596 16.17 23.40 -1.80
N TYR A 597 17.28 23.58 -1.08
CA TYR A 597 18.53 24.06 -1.63
C TYR A 597 19.69 23.15 -1.21
N THR A 598 20.40 22.62 -2.18
CA THR A 598 21.58 21.77 -1.96
C THR A 598 22.85 22.55 -2.24
N TRP A 599 23.68 22.67 -1.21
CA TRP A 599 25.02 23.24 -1.30
C TRP A 599 26.05 22.18 -0.91
N ARG A 600 26.82 21.73 -1.91
CA ARG A 600 27.79 20.63 -1.74
C ARG A 600 27.10 19.38 -1.15
N ARG A 601 27.39 19.06 0.12
CA ARG A 601 26.86 17.89 0.87
C ARG A 601 25.67 18.22 1.78
N LEU A 602 25.30 19.50 1.85
CA LEU A 602 24.21 19.95 2.71
C LEU A 602 22.98 20.27 1.88
N THR A 603 21.83 19.79 2.31
CA THR A 603 20.53 20.16 1.75
C THR A 603 19.65 20.70 2.85
N LEU A 604 19.13 21.90 2.67
CA LEU A 604 18.11 22.49 3.50
C LEU A 604 16.77 22.34 2.78
N GLU A 605 15.77 21.76 3.46
CA GLU A 605 14.41 21.58 2.93
C GLU A 605 13.41 22.29 3.80
N GLY A 606 12.42 22.94 3.18
CA GLY A 606 11.26 23.54 3.83
C GLY A 606 9.98 23.00 3.21
N GLU A 607 9.01 22.61 4.04
CA GLU A 607 7.72 22.09 3.62
C GLU A 607 6.60 22.88 4.30
N CYS A 608 5.54 23.16 3.55
CA CYS A 608 4.29 23.68 4.04
C CYS A 608 3.14 22.82 3.52
N GLN A 609 2.40 22.19 4.39
CA GLN A 609 1.22 21.40 4.07
C GLN A 609 -0.04 22.20 4.36
N ASN A 610 -1.08 22.01 3.53
CA ASN A 610 -2.35 22.72 3.62
C ASN A 610 -2.11 24.25 3.69
N LEU A 611 -1.43 24.79 2.67
CA LEU A 611 -0.98 26.19 2.58
C LEU A 611 -2.08 27.21 2.95
N PHE A 612 -3.31 26.94 2.51
CA PHE A 612 -4.45 27.84 2.69
C PHE A 612 -5.23 27.62 3.98
N ASP A 613 -4.73 26.75 4.88
CA ASP A 613 -5.33 26.42 6.17
C ASP A 613 -6.81 25.99 6.08
N LYS A 614 -7.14 25.20 5.05
CA LYS A 614 -8.50 24.74 4.83
C LYS A 614 -8.90 23.70 5.87
N PRO A 615 -10.01 23.88 6.61
CA PRO A 615 -10.58 22.82 7.42
C PRO A 615 -11.20 21.75 6.50
N TYR A 616 -10.90 20.48 6.76
CA TYR A 616 -11.46 19.36 6.00
C TYR A 616 -11.48 18.08 6.83
N GLU A 617 -12.30 17.14 6.40
CA GLU A 617 -12.40 15.80 6.97
C GLU A 617 -12.27 14.75 5.87
N MET A 618 -11.50 13.70 6.10
CA MET A 618 -11.48 12.52 5.23
C MET A 618 -12.52 11.50 5.67
N ILE A 619 -12.71 11.37 6.96
CA ILE A 619 -13.72 10.54 7.63
C ILE A 619 -14.58 11.47 8.47
N VAL A 620 -15.89 11.24 8.47
CA VAL A 620 -16.84 12.04 9.23
C VAL A 620 -16.45 12.12 10.70
N ARG A 621 -16.42 13.32 11.26
CA ARG A 621 -16.01 13.60 12.64
C ARG A 621 -14.51 13.38 12.94
N TRP A 622 -13.69 13.22 11.90
CA TRP A 622 -12.22 13.22 12.03
C TRP A 622 -11.64 14.43 11.30
N PRO A 623 -11.64 15.61 11.97
CA PRO A 623 -11.04 16.81 11.39
C PRO A 623 -9.54 16.60 11.18
N MET A 624 -9.07 17.00 10.02
CA MET A 624 -7.67 16.90 9.63
C MET A 624 -6.88 18.12 10.09
N PRO A 625 -5.55 18.02 10.24
CA PRO A 625 -4.71 19.17 10.60
C PRO A 625 -4.84 20.31 9.60
N GLY A 626 -4.87 21.54 10.10
CA GLY A 626 -4.72 22.74 9.31
C GLY A 626 -3.32 22.89 8.72
N ARG A 627 -2.89 24.13 8.47
CA ARG A 627 -1.55 24.43 7.93
C ARG A 627 -0.47 23.97 8.88
N ARG A 628 0.55 23.28 8.34
CA ARG A 628 1.70 22.79 9.09
C ARG A 628 3.00 22.94 8.32
N PHE A 629 4.09 23.12 9.05
CA PHE A 629 5.42 23.35 8.50
C PHE A 629 6.39 22.26 8.95
N MET A 630 7.40 21.98 8.12
CA MET A 630 8.54 21.13 8.45
C MET A 630 9.80 21.75 7.84
N GLY A 631 10.85 21.88 8.63
CA GLY A 631 12.20 22.19 8.17
C GLY A 631 13.10 20.98 8.34
N THR A 632 13.89 20.61 7.33
CA THR A 632 14.79 19.45 7.39
C THR A 632 16.19 19.84 6.92
N LEU A 633 17.20 19.47 7.69
CA LEU A 633 18.61 19.53 7.30
C LEU A 633 19.07 18.11 6.96
N ARG A 634 19.62 17.92 5.75
CA ARG A 634 20.20 16.66 5.28
C ARG A 634 21.66 16.83 4.93
N VAL A 635 22.46 15.83 5.27
CA VAL A 635 23.88 15.74 4.98
C VAL A 635 24.14 14.46 4.20
N ASP A 636 24.79 14.58 3.04
CA ASP A 636 25.15 13.46 2.16
C ASP A 636 26.69 13.33 2.09
N PHE A 637 27.24 12.11 2.39
CA PHE A 637 28.67 11.79 2.39
C PHE A 637 29.02 10.73 1.36
#